data_d52139c258d8db3843956d720dcea816
#
_entry.id   d52139c258d8db3843956d720dcea816
#
_cell.length_a   1.000
_cell.length_b   1.000
_cell.length_c   1.000
_cell.angle_alpha   90.00
_cell.angle_beta   90.00
_cell.angle_gamma   90.00
#
_symmetry.space_group_name_H-M   'P 1'
#
loop_
_entity.id
_entity.type
_entity.pdbx_description
1 polymer ?
#
loop_
_entity_poly.entity_id
_entity_poly.type
_entity_poly.pdbx_seq_one_letter_code
_entity_poly.pdbx_strand_id
1 'polypeptide(L)'
;MTIQIPVLDDRSFDQLVRETLARVPVHTPEWTNLNESDPGVTILELFAFLTENLLYRSNRIPEANRLKFLTMLGIALQPPSPGTGLITISNDKGPLAPPLAVPAGTEVRAGQVPFTTGVPMAVLPVSSAVYYKQPQTALDLATQNRYKLLYQTFLESDTDILTFYKPVSLDPPATGKPDPVVDLADQVNGTIDRSLWVALLAPKNADLDAVRRAIAGQSLSIGVYPATRTPGQVLPPQKTDTPAVDPGLVFEIAAPEPDTSGLSGPGIGVGPARYTRLPVTYAEAVLDRPGLVQVTLPPYEQLLLWAFDPEEEGTGDFPPRIDDAAVAARLVSWIRLRYQPTTAGTGTGTGSGTGCDCGCTGGDSAADNGSHTTLASLSAVSDAPTGRITWAGVNATRAVQSVTVPSESVGIGKGTPFQTFTLARTPVLGDGAPHALTVEVQDIDGTWHTWSEIDDIYAAGPADAVYTLERATGLLTFGNGLAGLRPPRGAAIRASYSSGGGLQGQVAIGGISRSVVLPGGFAVTNPVPTWGAGDGESTADGESAVTRWLRHRDRLVTADDFRDLTRRTPGVDLGRVEVLPLFNPDHPGEPQNWAGVVTVLVIPRSDPLRPQTPQPDRQFLGAVCGWLDPRRLVTTELHVRGPEYQPIWVSVGIATLPGQVPSIVEQAVAKAVQAFLSPLTGGLPPTAADDGLIAPAAVGTGWPLGVDVRPQDIEAVATRVAGVRYVDSVLIAMTDANGSVVSPVDSVPISGLRLPAATVTVASGPAPDPAGLTGGSQPAPPTQVPVPVVPDTC
;
A
#
# COMPACT_ATOMS: atom_id res chain seq x y z
N MET A 1 -8.36 28.90 4.97
CA MET A 1 -9.47 29.89 5.12
C MET A 1 -10.62 29.36 4.31
N THR A 2 -11.69 28.91 4.95
CA THR A 2 -12.96 28.63 4.25
C THR A 2 -13.52 29.95 3.74
N ILE A 3 -13.93 29.97 2.49
CA ILE A 3 -14.62 31.15 1.92
C ILE A 3 -15.93 31.27 2.70
N GLN A 4 -16.04 32.32 3.52
CA GLN A 4 -17.31 32.61 4.19
C GLN A 4 -18.30 33.09 3.13
N ILE A 5 -19.40 32.34 3.00
CA ILE A 5 -20.50 32.72 2.12
C ILE A 5 -21.12 34.00 2.72
N PRO A 6 -21.17 35.11 1.98
CA PRO A 6 -21.82 36.31 2.50
C PRO A 6 -23.29 36.03 2.72
N VAL A 7 -23.78 36.36 3.90
CA VAL A 7 -25.22 36.32 4.22
C VAL A 7 -25.85 37.52 3.52
N LEU A 8 -26.74 37.25 2.58
CA LEU A 8 -27.42 38.30 1.83
C LEU A 8 -28.51 39.00 2.67
N ASP A 9 -29.20 38.23 3.50
CA ASP A 9 -30.23 38.69 4.40
C ASP A 9 -30.34 37.72 5.56
N ASP A 10 -30.21 38.22 6.82
CA ASP A 10 -30.21 37.44 8.07
C ASP A 10 -31.50 37.60 8.89
N ARG A 11 -32.52 38.24 8.31
CA ARG A 11 -33.79 38.43 9.02
C ARG A 11 -34.46 37.11 9.32
N SER A 12 -34.78 36.92 10.61
CA SER A 12 -35.55 35.79 11.12
C SER A 12 -37.07 36.01 10.98
N PHE A 13 -37.80 34.90 11.10
CA PHE A 13 -39.30 34.93 11.13
C PHE A 13 -39.82 36.04 12.03
N ASP A 14 -39.37 36.10 13.29
CA ASP A 14 -39.83 37.09 14.26
C ASP A 14 -39.49 38.53 13.86
N GLN A 15 -38.38 38.73 13.18
CA GLN A 15 -38.03 40.07 12.66
C GLN A 15 -38.93 40.46 11.49
N LEU A 16 -39.18 39.55 10.58
CA LEU A 16 -40.09 39.76 9.44
C LEU A 16 -41.52 40.07 9.90
N VAL A 17 -42.01 39.30 10.86
CA VAL A 17 -43.33 39.55 11.46
C VAL A 17 -43.38 40.93 12.11
N ARG A 18 -42.43 41.28 12.98
CA ARG A 18 -42.37 42.59 13.65
C ARG A 18 -42.26 43.75 12.65
N GLU A 19 -41.41 43.66 11.60
CA GLU A 19 -41.30 44.68 10.61
C GLU A 19 -42.58 44.84 9.79
N THR A 20 -43.26 43.73 9.50
CA THR A 20 -44.53 43.77 8.73
C THR A 20 -45.66 44.39 9.54
N LEU A 21 -45.79 43.94 10.81
CA LEU A 21 -46.79 44.51 11.74
C LEU A 21 -46.56 46.00 12.03
N ALA A 22 -45.30 46.45 12.13
CA ALA A 22 -44.98 47.89 12.30
C ALA A 22 -45.40 48.76 11.12
N ARG A 23 -45.59 48.19 9.92
CA ARG A 23 -46.03 48.87 8.72
C ARG A 23 -47.56 48.97 8.58
N VAL A 24 -48.30 48.09 9.23
CA VAL A 24 -49.77 48.05 9.18
C VAL A 24 -50.40 49.39 9.52
N PRO A 25 -50.06 50.11 10.63
CA PRO A 25 -50.67 51.38 10.99
C PRO A 25 -50.41 52.50 9.93
N VAL A 26 -49.33 52.37 9.15
CA VAL A 26 -48.99 53.36 8.11
C VAL A 26 -49.80 53.16 6.83
N HIS A 27 -50.08 51.90 6.48
CA HIS A 27 -50.73 51.57 5.20
C HIS A 27 -52.21 51.24 5.33
N THR A 28 -52.62 50.75 6.52
CA THR A 28 -53.98 50.33 6.77
C THR A 28 -54.38 50.77 8.20
N PRO A 29 -54.54 52.09 8.46
CA PRO A 29 -54.81 52.61 9.82
C PRO A 29 -56.13 52.13 10.43
N GLU A 30 -57.06 51.65 9.62
CA GLU A 30 -58.31 51.05 10.04
C GLU A 30 -58.16 49.69 10.69
N TRP A 31 -57.06 48.97 10.45
CA TRP A 31 -56.76 47.66 11.02
C TRP A 31 -56.03 47.84 12.34
N THR A 32 -56.85 47.84 13.46
CA THR A 32 -56.36 48.09 14.83
C THR A 32 -56.18 46.85 15.66
N ASN A 33 -56.71 45.68 15.23
CA ASN A 33 -56.54 44.40 15.93
C ASN A 33 -55.33 43.65 15.42
N LEU A 34 -54.22 43.72 16.13
CA LEU A 34 -52.97 43.03 15.80
C LEU A 34 -52.71 41.84 16.74
N ASN A 35 -53.74 41.20 17.25
CA ASN A 35 -53.61 39.99 18.08
C ASN A 35 -53.27 38.77 17.20
N GLU A 36 -52.53 37.81 17.73
CA GLU A 36 -52.17 36.56 17.08
C GLU A 36 -53.37 35.75 16.54
N SER A 37 -54.53 35.92 17.15
CA SER A 37 -55.78 35.27 16.71
C SER A 37 -56.49 35.96 15.56
N ASP A 38 -56.00 37.12 15.08
CA ASP A 38 -56.56 37.83 13.92
C ASP A 38 -56.18 37.14 12.61
N PRO A 39 -57.12 36.83 11.72
CA PRO A 39 -56.84 36.19 10.43
C PRO A 39 -55.83 36.94 9.55
N GLY A 40 -55.81 38.30 9.64
CA GLY A 40 -54.84 39.12 8.92
C GLY A 40 -53.42 38.94 9.46
N VAL A 41 -53.26 38.85 10.78
CA VAL A 41 -51.97 38.54 11.45
C VAL A 41 -51.47 37.17 11.03
N THR A 42 -52.36 36.14 11.06
CA THR A 42 -52.01 34.77 10.60
C THR A 42 -51.51 34.73 9.14
N ILE A 43 -52.11 35.56 8.25
CA ILE A 43 -51.66 35.67 6.88
C ILE A 43 -50.27 36.34 6.78
N LEU A 44 -49.99 37.39 7.55
CA LEU A 44 -48.67 38.02 7.64
C LEU A 44 -47.63 37.08 8.18
N GLU A 45 -47.92 36.25 9.19
CA GLU A 45 -47.06 35.23 9.73
C GLU A 45 -46.73 34.15 8.66
N LEU A 46 -47.75 33.71 7.91
CA LEU A 46 -47.54 32.76 6.81
C LEU A 46 -46.61 33.35 5.76
N PHE A 47 -46.77 34.62 5.38
CA PHE A 47 -45.85 35.30 4.48
C PHE A 47 -44.45 35.45 5.05
N ALA A 48 -44.31 35.77 6.35
CA ALA A 48 -43.02 35.84 7.01
C ALA A 48 -42.31 34.46 6.99
N PHE A 49 -43.05 33.37 7.29
CA PHE A 49 -42.54 32.00 7.22
C PHE A 49 -42.06 31.63 5.79
N LEU A 50 -42.86 31.92 4.76
CA LEU A 50 -42.49 31.69 3.39
C LEU A 50 -41.27 32.53 2.99
N THR A 51 -41.19 33.78 3.44
CA THR A 51 -40.10 34.71 3.16
C THR A 51 -38.81 34.22 3.83
N GLU A 52 -38.85 33.81 5.09
CA GLU A 52 -37.69 33.22 5.79
C GLU A 52 -37.15 32.00 5.06
N ASN A 53 -38.03 31.09 4.61
CA ASN A 53 -37.60 29.94 3.76
C ASN A 53 -36.97 30.37 2.47
N LEU A 54 -37.45 31.43 1.81
CA LEU A 54 -36.83 31.96 0.58
C LEU A 54 -35.48 32.62 0.88
N LEU A 55 -35.36 33.40 1.97
CA LEU A 55 -34.10 33.98 2.41
C LEU A 55 -33.07 32.90 2.77
N TYR A 56 -33.47 31.84 3.47
CA TYR A 56 -32.64 30.71 3.77
C TYR A 56 -32.11 30.05 2.49
N ARG A 57 -32.94 29.82 1.49
CA ARG A 57 -32.54 29.28 0.18
C ARG A 57 -31.66 30.26 -0.59
N SER A 58 -31.92 31.57 -0.52
CA SER A 58 -31.14 32.61 -1.19
C SER A 58 -29.73 32.74 -0.60
N ASN A 59 -29.59 32.54 0.72
CA ASN A 59 -28.28 32.53 1.41
C ASN A 59 -27.46 31.28 1.14
N ARG A 60 -28.04 30.22 0.57
CA ARG A 60 -27.34 29.01 0.17
C ARG A 60 -26.95 29.06 -1.29
N ILE A 61 -25.65 29.09 -1.54
CA ILE A 61 -25.14 28.85 -2.90
C ILE A 61 -25.32 27.36 -3.17
N PRO A 62 -26.08 26.95 -4.22
CA PRO A 62 -26.22 25.55 -4.59
C PRO A 62 -24.84 24.91 -4.84
N GLU A 63 -24.67 23.65 -4.42
CA GLU A 63 -23.43 22.92 -4.58
C GLU A 63 -22.97 22.87 -6.03
N ALA A 64 -23.89 22.75 -6.97
CA ALA A 64 -23.62 22.81 -8.39
C ALA A 64 -22.94 24.11 -8.85
N ASN A 65 -23.29 25.26 -8.24
CA ASN A 65 -22.65 26.53 -8.55
C ASN A 65 -21.23 26.59 -7.96
N ARG A 66 -21.04 26.04 -6.74
CA ARG A 66 -19.72 25.95 -6.10
C ARG A 66 -18.78 25.11 -6.95
N LEU A 67 -19.22 23.92 -7.39
CA LEU A 67 -18.48 23.08 -8.34
C LEU A 67 -18.13 23.82 -9.62
N LYS A 68 -19.09 24.59 -10.19
CA LYS A 68 -18.84 25.36 -11.40
C LYS A 68 -17.77 26.44 -11.21
N PHE A 69 -17.73 27.11 -10.06
CA PHE A 69 -16.66 28.06 -9.73
C PHE A 69 -15.30 27.37 -9.61
N LEU A 70 -15.22 26.19 -8.98
CA LEU A 70 -13.97 25.42 -8.92
C LEU A 70 -13.49 25.03 -10.31
N THR A 71 -14.38 24.54 -11.16
CA THR A 71 -14.06 24.21 -12.56
C THR A 71 -13.56 25.45 -13.34
N MET A 72 -14.19 26.62 -13.16
CA MET A 72 -13.74 27.89 -13.80
C MET A 72 -12.35 28.33 -13.33
N LEU A 73 -11.95 27.98 -12.12
CA LEU A 73 -10.61 28.21 -11.58
C LEU A 73 -9.58 27.15 -12.00
N GLY A 74 -10.00 26.13 -12.76
CA GLY A 74 -9.15 25.02 -13.16
C GLY A 74 -8.89 24.02 -12.02
N ILE A 75 -9.72 24.00 -10.97
CA ILE A 75 -9.59 23.08 -9.84
C ILE A 75 -10.54 21.90 -10.07
N ALA A 76 -9.97 20.78 -10.52
CA ALA A 76 -10.68 19.53 -10.59
C ALA A 76 -10.65 18.85 -9.20
N LEU A 77 -11.81 18.43 -8.70
CA LEU A 77 -11.90 17.60 -7.50
C LEU A 77 -11.40 16.20 -7.80
N GLN A 78 -10.61 15.64 -6.90
CA GLN A 78 -10.14 14.27 -7.05
C GLN A 78 -11.31 13.28 -6.83
N PRO A 79 -11.56 12.36 -7.77
CA PRO A 79 -12.56 11.32 -7.59
C PRO A 79 -12.09 10.32 -6.54
N PRO A 80 -13.00 9.57 -5.90
CA PRO A 80 -12.62 8.48 -5.02
C PRO A 80 -11.85 7.41 -5.80
N SER A 81 -10.83 6.85 -5.15
CA SER A 81 -10.01 5.77 -5.71
C SER A 81 -10.45 4.40 -5.20
N PRO A 82 -10.43 3.35 -6.04
CA PRO A 82 -10.83 2.03 -5.65
C PRO A 82 -9.74 1.29 -4.87
N GLY A 83 -10.15 0.53 -3.86
CA GLY A 83 -9.28 -0.43 -3.21
C GLY A 83 -8.91 -1.57 -4.16
N THR A 84 -7.64 -1.94 -4.16
CA THR A 84 -7.11 -3.08 -4.91
C THR A 84 -6.52 -4.09 -3.94
N GLY A 85 -6.64 -5.38 -4.20
CA GLY A 85 -6.07 -6.43 -3.36
C GLY A 85 -5.74 -7.69 -4.13
N LEU A 86 -4.86 -8.52 -3.56
CA LEU A 86 -4.66 -9.90 -3.98
C LEU A 86 -5.65 -10.78 -3.23
N ILE A 87 -6.33 -11.64 -3.95
CA ILE A 87 -7.21 -12.68 -3.38
C ILE A 87 -6.75 -14.06 -3.81
N THR A 88 -6.95 -15.04 -2.98
CA THR A 88 -6.76 -16.45 -3.29
C THR A 88 -8.10 -17.19 -3.23
N ILE A 89 -8.25 -18.20 -4.09
CA ILE A 89 -9.43 -19.06 -4.11
C ILE A 89 -8.99 -20.48 -3.81
N SER A 90 -9.45 -21.03 -2.68
CA SER A 90 -9.21 -22.43 -2.33
C SER A 90 -10.20 -23.36 -3.01
N ASN A 91 -9.75 -24.59 -3.28
CA ASN A 91 -10.59 -25.67 -3.74
C ASN A 91 -10.57 -26.81 -2.72
N ASP A 92 -11.61 -26.90 -1.90
CA ASP A 92 -11.75 -27.94 -0.88
C ASP A 92 -12.51 -29.19 -1.41
N LYS A 93 -12.98 -29.15 -2.66
CA LYS A 93 -13.68 -30.31 -3.29
C LYS A 93 -12.74 -31.36 -3.87
N GLY A 94 -11.45 -31.01 -4.03
CA GLY A 94 -10.50 -31.91 -4.68
C GLY A 94 -10.42 -31.77 -6.19
N PRO A 95 -9.83 -32.77 -6.89
CA PRO A 95 -9.62 -32.68 -8.33
C PRO A 95 -10.94 -32.64 -9.09
N LEU A 96 -11.04 -31.61 -9.93
CA LEU A 96 -12.12 -31.45 -10.91
C LEU A 96 -11.52 -31.51 -12.31
N ALA A 97 -12.23 -32.10 -13.24
CA ALA A 97 -11.87 -32.11 -14.64
C ALA A 97 -13.05 -31.56 -15.48
N PRO A 98 -12.96 -30.35 -16.06
CA PRO A 98 -11.83 -29.37 -16.03
C PRO A 98 -11.76 -28.57 -14.71
N PRO A 99 -10.64 -27.86 -14.45
CA PRO A 99 -10.53 -26.92 -13.34
C PRO A 99 -11.60 -25.83 -13.40
N LEU A 100 -11.98 -25.28 -12.25
CA LEU A 100 -12.93 -24.16 -12.20
C LEU A 100 -12.30 -22.93 -12.82
N ALA A 101 -12.81 -22.48 -13.95
CA ALA A 101 -12.42 -21.22 -14.55
C ALA A 101 -13.12 -20.05 -13.85
N VAL A 102 -12.33 -19.07 -13.40
CA VAL A 102 -12.80 -17.80 -12.82
C VAL A 102 -12.46 -16.71 -13.83
N PRO A 103 -13.46 -16.20 -14.59
CA PRO A 103 -13.22 -15.13 -15.55
C PRO A 103 -12.91 -13.80 -14.87
N ALA A 104 -12.28 -12.89 -15.58
CA ALA A 104 -12.24 -11.49 -15.20
C ALA A 104 -13.66 -10.94 -15.04
N GLY A 105 -13.88 -10.03 -14.12
CA GLY A 105 -15.21 -9.51 -13.84
C GLY A 105 -16.02 -10.34 -12.83
N THR A 106 -15.45 -11.41 -12.26
CA THR A 106 -16.14 -12.21 -11.22
C THR A 106 -16.24 -11.40 -9.93
N GLU A 107 -17.45 -11.31 -9.38
CA GLU A 107 -17.71 -10.56 -8.15
C GLU A 107 -17.35 -11.38 -6.91
N VAL A 108 -16.58 -10.75 -6.02
CA VAL A 108 -16.28 -11.18 -4.65
C VAL A 108 -16.59 -10.04 -3.69
N ARG A 109 -16.78 -10.30 -2.40
CA ARG A 109 -17.25 -9.28 -1.46
C ARG A 109 -16.49 -9.28 -0.14
N ALA A 110 -16.25 -8.06 0.37
CA ALA A 110 -15.90 -7.79 1.76
C ALA A 110 -17.14 -7.24 2.47
N GLY A 111 -17.88 -8.10 3.15
CA GLY A 111 -19.19 -7.72 3.71
C GLY A 111 -20.16 -7.27 2.61
N GLN A 112 -20.47 -5.98 2.56
CA GLN A 112 -21.33 -5.38 1.52
C GLN A 112 -20.53 -4.74 0.37
N VAL A 113 -19.21 -4.57 0.53
CA VAL A 113 -18.37 -3.90 -0.46
C VAL A 113 -18.01 -4.89 -1.58
N PRO A 114 -18.39 -4.61 -2.82
CA PRO A 114 -18.08 -5.47 -3.97
C PRO A 114 -16.66 -5.23 -4.47
N PHE A 115 -16.03 -6.32 -4.88
CA PHE A 115 -14.75 -6.33 -5.60
C PHE A 115 -14.91 -7.17 -6.85
N THR A 116 -14.21 -6.84 -7.91
CA THR A 116 -14.27 -7.52 -9.20
C THR A 116 -12.88 -8.03 -9.57
N THR A 117 -12.79 -9.32 -9.98
CA THR A 117 -11.50 -9.90 -10.40
C THR A 117 -11.00 -9.26 -11.69
N GLY A 118 -9.70 -8.94 -11.76
CA GLY A 118 -9.08 -8.28 -12.92
C GLY A 118 -8.48 -9.26 -13.93
N VAL A 119 -7.92 -10.38 -13.46
CA VAL A 119 -7.21 -11.36 -14.30
C VAL A 119 -7.92 -12.71 -14.24
N PRO A 120 -8.23 -13.32 -15.41
CA PRO A 120 -8.84 -14.64 -15.42
C PRO A 120 -7.86 -15.70 -14.91
N MET A 121 -8.37 -16.71 -14.22
CA MET A 121 -7.54 -17.80 -13.70
C MET A 121 -8.31 -19.13 -13.67
N ALA A 122 -7.58 -20.24 -13.66
CA ALA A 122 -8.09 -21.55 -13.31
C ALA A 122 -7.78 -21.85 -11.83
N VAL A 123 -8.78 -22.26 -11.07
CA VAL A 123 -8.61 -22.68 -9.68
C VAL A 123 -8.20 -24.15 -9.65
N LEU A 124 -6.94 -24.40 -9.37
CA LEU A 124 -6.40 -25.74 -9.28
C LEU A 124 -6.64 -26.34 -7.89
N PRO A 125 -6.77 -27.70 -7.79
CA PRO A 125 -6.99 -28.38 -6.51
C PRO A 125 -5.69 -28.48 -5.69
N VAL A 126 -5.02 -27.36 -5.50
CA VAL A 126 -3.80 -27.25 -4.68
C VAL A 126 -3.86 -25.97 -3.83
N SER A 127 -3.26 -26.05 -2.66
CA SER A 127 -2.93 -24.91 -1.80
C SER A 127 -1.41 -24.76 -1.74
N SER A 128 -0.91 -23.65 -1.19
CA SER A 128 0.52 -23.46 -1.01
C SER A 128 0.90 -23.31 0.45
N ALA A 129 2.09 -23.81 0.80
CA ALA A 129 2.88 -23.40 1.95
C ALA A 129 4.24 -22.93 1.42
N VAL A 130 4.73 -21.83 1.96
CA VAL A 130 5.93 -21.19 1.43
C VAL A 130 7.03 -21.27 2.45
N TYR A 131 8.22 -21.67 2.02
CA TYR A 131 9.38 -21.85 2.87
C TYR A 131 10.61 -21.17 2.29
N TYR A 132 11.58 -20.87 3.14
CA TYR A 132 12.92 -20.47 2.74
C TYR A 132 13.98 -21.05 3.68
N LYS A 133 15.22 -21.07 3.21
CA LYS A 133 16.36 -21.61 3.96
C LYS A 133 17.10 -20.46 4.65
N GLN A 134 16.80 -20.23 5.92
CA GLN A 134 17.41 -19.17 6.70
C GLN A 134 18.82 -19.56 7.17
N PRO A 135 19.86 -18.75 6.89
CA PRO A 135 21.20 -18.99 7.37
C PRO A 135 21.27 -19.09 8.90
N GLN A 136 22.08 -19.98 9.40
CA GLN A 136 22.37 -20.15 10.84
C GLN A 136 23.84 -19.87 11.07
N THR A 137 24.14 -18.72 11.69
CA THR A 137 25.53 -18.28 11.96
C THR A 137 26.00 -18.59 13.38
N ALA A 138 25.10 -18.80 14.32
CA ALA A 138 25.39 -19.03 15.74
C ALA A 138 25.12 -20.47 16.15
N LEU A 139 25.97 -21.41 15.72
CA LEU A 139 25.96 -22.77 16.21
C LEU A 139 27.02 -22.94 17.31
N ASP A 140 26.70 -23.78 18.30
CA ASP A 140 27.69 -24.19 19.27
C ASP A 140 28.84 -24.99 18.63
N LEU A 141 30.04 -24.80 19.14
CA LEU A 141 31.25 -25.46 18.63
C LEU A 141 31.17 -26.98 18.59
N ALA A 142 30.42 -27.59 19.49
CA ALA A 142 30.27 -29.05 19.55
C ALA A 142 29.45 -29.58 18.37
N THR A 143 28.35 -28.87 18.02
CA THR A 143 27.53 -29.16 16.85
C THR A 143 28.30 -28.94 15.56
N GLN A 144 29.04 -27.83 15.45
CA GLN A 144 29.88 -27.56 14.27
C GLN A 144 30.93 -28.67 14.07
N ASN A 145 31.66 -29.03 15.13
CA ASN A 145 32.67 -30.06 15.03
C ASN A 145 32.09 -31.46 14.71
N ARG A 146 30.90 -31.78 15.21
CA ARG A 146 30.20 -33.03 14.91
C ARG A 146 29.87 -33.12 13.41
N TYR A 147 29.31 -32.05 12.83
CA TYR A 147 28.99 -32.02 11.42
C TYR A 147 30.26 -31.97 10.55
N LYS A 148 31.29 -31.26 10.99
CA LYS A 148 32.57 -31.24 10.31
C LYS A 148 33.18 -32.63 10.18
N LEU A 149 33.05 -33.45 11.21
CA LEU A 149 33.48 -34.83 11.21
C LEU A 149 32.65 -35.73 10.29
N LEU A 150 31.31 -35.51 10.24
CA LEU A 150 30.42 -36.29 9.39
C LEU A 150 30.63 -35.98 7.89
N TYR A 151 30.94 -34.74 7.57
CA TYR A 151 31.07 -34.24 6.18
C TYR A 151 32.54 -34.03 5.78
N GLN A 152 33.50 -34.59 6.51
CA GLN A 152 34.93 -34.41 6.28
C GLN A 152 35.36 -34.82 4.88
N THR A 153 34.68 -35.79 4.27
CA THR A 153 34.96 -36.25 2.87
C THR A 153 34.53 -35.29 1.80
N PHE A 154 33.64 -34.34 2.10
CA PHE A 154 33.12 -33.31 1.19
C PHE A 154 33.83 -31.97 1.33
N LEU A 155 34.70 -31.81 2.33
CA LEU A 155 35.44 -30.57 2.55
C LEU A 155 36.77 -30.63 1.83
N GLU A 156 37.06 -29.61 1.05
CA GLU A 156 38.32 -29.51 0.28
C GLU A 156 39.52 -29.24 1.21
N SER A 157 39.27 -28.57 2.33
CA SER A 157 40.29 -28.29 3.35
C SER A 157 39.74 -28.33 4.81
N ASP A 158 40.62 -28.50 5.79
CA ASP A 158 40.28 -28.46 7.23
C ASP A 158 39.81 -27.04 7.67
N THR A 159 40.04 -26.04 6.85
CA THR A 159 39.64 -24.62 7.11
C THR A 159 38.28 -24.27 6.53
N ASP A 160 37.69 -25.17 5.77
CA ASP A 160 36.38 -24.88 5.14
C ASP A 160 35.30 -24.85 6.23
N ILE A 161 34.48 -23.78 6.16
CA ILE A 161 33.40 -23.57 7.10
C ILE A 161 32.11 -24.10 6.48
N LEU A 162 31.50 -25.10 7.12
CA LEU A 162 30.16 -25.53 6.74
C LEU A 162 29.17 -24.42 7.04
N THR A 163 28.36 -24.09 6.04
CA THR A 163 27.19 -23.22 6.21
C THR A 163 25.99 -24.06 6.65
N PHE A 164 25.17 -23.52 7.53
CA PHE A 164 24.00 -24.21 8.07
C PHE A 164 22.75 -23.36 7.81
N TYR A 165 21.63 -24.03 7.64
CA TYR A 165 20.36 -23.37 7.53
C TYR A 165 19.29 -24.05 8.37
N LYS A 166 18.20 -23.33 8.63
CA LYS A 166 16.94 -23.90 9.11
C LYS A 166 15.82 -23.59 8.09
N PRO A 167 14.90 -24.53 7.84
CA PRO A 167 13.71 -24.23 7.08
C PRO A 167 12.81 -23.31 7.90
N VAL A 168 12.34 -22.22 7.29
CA VAL A 168 11.42 -21.27 7.90
C VAL A 168 10.20 -21.12 7.01
N SER A 169 9.01 -21.21 7.59
CA SER A 169 7.76 -20.93 6.92
C SER A 169 7.58 -19.42 6.74
N LEU A 170 7.22 -18.99 5.54
CA LEU A 170 6.77 -17.63 5.26
C LEU A 170 5.25 -17.60 5.37
N ASP A 171 4.77 -17.43 6.59
CA ASP A 171 3.33 -17.35 6.86
C ASP A 171 2.75 -16.01 6.38
N PRO A 172 1.45 -15.96 6.07
CA PRO A 172 0.81 -14.70 5.71
C PRO A 172 0.95 -13.66 6.82
N PRO A 173 1.03 -12.35 6.49
CA PRO A 173 1.05 -11.28 7.48
C PRO A 173 -0.13 -11.37 8.44
N ALA A 174 0.07 -10.98 9.68
CA ALA A 174 -0.97 -11.02 10.71
C ALA A 174 -1.00 -9.71 11.51
N THR A 175 -2.20 -9.22 11.80
CA THR A 175 -2.39 -7.97 12.56
C THR A 175 -1.69 -8.02 13.92
N GLY A 176 -0.89 -6.99 14.20
CA GLY A 176 -0.17 -6.84 15.48
C GLY A 176 1.10 -7.69 15.61
N LYS A 177 1.51 -8.39 14.55
CA LYS A 177 2.80 -9.10 14.47
C LYS A 177 3.74 -8.36 13.51
N PRO A 178 5.07 -8.52 13.66
CA PRO A 178 6.01 -8.06 12.66
C PRO A 178 5.71 -8.70 11.31
N ASP A 179 5.89 -7.94 10.22
CA ASP A 179 5.73 -8.49 8.88
C ASP A 179 6.72 -9.63 8.65
N PRO A 180 6.27 -10.80 8.20
CA PRO A 180 7.17 -11.85 7.76
C PRO A 180 7.84 -11.37 6.48
N VAL A 181 9.15 -11.18 6.51
CA VAL A 181 9.90 -10.70 5.34
C VAL A 181 11.10 -11.58 5.11
N VAL A 182 11.22 -12.09 3.90
CA VAL A 182 12.42 -12.76 3.42
C VAL A 182 13.11 -11.88 2.38
N ASP A 183 14.43 -11.71 2.49
CA ASP A 183 15.25 -11.04 1.49
C ASP A 183 16.00 -12.07 0.66
N LEU A 184 15.56 -12.27 -0.58
CA LEU A 184 16.18 -13.23 -1.51
C LEU A 184 17.54 -12.76 -2.04
N ALA A 185 17.85 -11.47 -1.92
CA ALA A 185 19.14 -10.93 -2.31
C ALA A 185 20.20 -11.09 -1.21
N ASP A 186 19.77 -11.16 0.06
CA ASP A 186 20.65 -11.26 1.23
C ASP A 186 20.89 -12.73 1.60
N GLN A 187 22.07 -13.24 1.27
CA GLN A 187 22.46 -14.62 1.60
C GLN A 187 22.97 -14.79 3.04
N VAL A 188 23.15 -13.70 3.77
CA VAL A 188 23.63 -13.73 5.16
C VAL A 188 22.49 -13.75 6.17
N ASN A 189 21.46 -12.91 5.95
CA ASN A 189 20.34 -12.75 6.87
C ASN A 189 19.00 -13.20 6.28
N GLY A 190 18.90 -13.35 4.98
CA GLY A 190 17.68 -13.72 4.24
C GLY A 190 17.63 -15.20 3.93
N THR A 191 18.10 -15.62 2.75
CA THR A 191 18.09 -17.02 2.33
C THR A 191 19.41 -17.43 1.66
N ILE A 192 19.92 -18.63 2.00
CA ILE A 192 21.21 -19.09 1.50
C ILE A 192 21.26 -19.33 0.00
N ASP A 193 20.14 -19.69 -0.62
CA ASP A 193 20.01 -20.11 -2.01
C ASP A 193 19.29 -19.09 -2.92
N ARG A 194 19.03 -17.88 -2.42
CA ARG A 194 18.28 -16.83 -3.13
C ARG A 194 16.91 -17.30 -3.63
N SER A 195 16.32 -18.28 -2.96
CA SER A 195 15.11 -18.95 -3.42
C SER A 195 14.00 -18.93 -2.37
N LEU A 196 12.77 -18.82 -2.88
CA LEU A 196 11.56 -19.08 -2.14
C LEU A 196 10.98 -20.40 -2.63
N TRP A 197 10.62 -21.27 -1.72
CA TRP A 197 10.15 -22.60 -2.02
C TRP A 197 8.65 -22.70 -1.75
N VAL A 198 7.87 -22.90 -2.80
CA VAL A 198 6.41 -23.04 -2.73
C VAL A 198 6.03 -24.50 -2.82
N ALA A 199 5.61 -25.09 -1.71
CA ALA A 199 5.06 -26.42 -1.64
C ALA A 199 3.65 -26.43 -2.24
N LEU A 200 3.39 -27.22 -3.26
CA LEU A 200 2.06 -27.49 -3.79
C LEU A 200 1.42 -28.60 -2.97
N LEU A 201 0.39 -28.26 -2.20
CA LEU A 201 -0.28 -29.16 -1.27
C LEU A 201 -1.65 -29.60 -1.78
N ALA A 202 -1.88 -30.88 -1.87
CA ALA A 202 -3.18 -31.45 -2.16
C ALA A 202 -4.22 -31.08 -1.09
N PRO A 203 -5.52 -31.07 -1.40
CA PRO A 203 -6.59 -30.99 -0.41
C PRO A 203 -6.49 -32.14 0.60
N LYS A 204 -7.00 -31.93 1.82
CA LYS A 204 -6.99 -33.00 2.86
C LYS A 204 -7.68 -34.25 2.34
N ASN A 205 -7.04 -35.39 2.57
CA ASN A 205 -7.53 -36.74 2.17
C ASN A 205 -7.68 -36.94 0.64
N ALA A 206 -7.11 -36.07 -0.19
CA ALA A 206 -7.13 -36.28 -1.64
C ALA A 206 -6.01 -37.25 -2.07
N ASP A 207 -6.26 -38.03 -3.11
CA ASP A 207 -5.24 -38.85 -3.76
C ASP A 207 -4.25 -37.93 -4.50
N LEU A 208 -2.96 -38.04 -4.16
CA LEU A 208 -1.91 -37.20 -4.73
C LEU A 208 -1.77 -37.37 -6.23
N ASP A 209 -1.90 -38.59 -6.74
CA ASP A 209 -1.79 -38.85 -8.18
C ASP A 209 -3.00 -38.29 -8.97
N ALA A 210 -4.18 -38.32 -8.39
CA ALA A 210 -5.37 -37.69 -8.98
C ALA A 210 -5.21 -36.15 -9.03
N VAL A 211 -4.65 -35.54 -7.97
CA VAL A 211 -4.35 -34.11 -7.96
C VAL A 211 -3.27 -33.77 -8.99
N ARG A 212 -2.20 -34.57 -9.06
CA ARG A 212 -1.14 -34.44 -10.07
C ARG A 212 -1.71 -34.45 -11.50
N ARG A 213 -2.61 -35.41 -11.82
CA ARG A 213 -3.29 -35.41 -13.15
C ARG A 213 -4.13 -34.18 -13.40
N ALA A 214 -4.82 -33.69 -12.37
CA ALA A 214 -5.70 -32.53 -12.51
C ALA A 214 -4.94 -31.22 -12.74
N ILE A 215 -3.71 -31.08 -12.24
CA ILE A 215 -2.91 -29.86 -12.41
C ILE A 215 -1.93 -29.90 -13.59
N ALA A 216 -1.66 -31.09 -14.11
CA ALA A 216 -0.69 -31.27 -15.22
C ALA A 216 -1.12 -30.50 -16.47
N GLY A 217 -0.19 -29.74 -17.07
CA GLY A 217 -0.45 -28.92 -18.25
C GLY A 217 -1.35 -27.71 -18.03
N GLN A 218 -1.79 -27.44 -16.78
CA GLN A 218 -2.63 -26.31 -16.46
C GLN A 218 -1.84 -25.04 -16.17
N SER A 219 -2.50 -23.89 -16.31
CA SER A 219 -1.95 -22.59 -15.90
C SER A 219 -2.16 -22.38 -14.39
N LEU A 220 -1.07 -22.21 -13.66
CA LEU A 220 -1.06 -21.90 -12.24
C LEU A 220 -0.81 -20.41 -12.04
N SER A 221 -1.72 -19.73 -11.33
CA SER A 221 -1.57 -18.33 -10.96
C SER A 221 -0.93 -18.20 -9.58
N ILE A 222 0.18 -17.47 -9.51
CA ILE A 222 0.96 -17.22 -8.30
C ILE A 222 0.88 -15.73 -7.98
N GLY A 223 0.39 -15.38 -6.79
CA GLY A 223 0.44 -14.03 -6.26
C GLY A 223 1.71 -13.81 -5.47
N VAL A 224 2.31 -12.62 -5.61
CA VAL A 224 3.49 -12.21 -4.86
C VAL A 224 3.26 -10.81 -4.29
N TYR A 225 3.60 -10.63 -3.01
CA TYR A 225 3.52 -9.35 -2.31
C TYR A 225 4.92 -8.94 -1.83
N PRO A 226 5.56 -7.98 -2.49
CA PRO A 226 6.90 -7.52 -2.10
C PRO A 226 6.85 -6.69 -0.82
N ALA A 227 7.95 -6.69 -0.06
CA ALA A 227 8.14 -5.82 1.09
C ALA A 227 8.91 -4.56 0.69
N THR A 228 8.61 -3.44 1.33
CA THR A 228 9.46 -2.24 1.28
C THR A 228 10.71 -2.47 2.13
N ARG A 229 11.88 -2.33 1.54
CA ARG A 229 13.15 -2.44 2.28
C ARG A 229 13.49 -1.15 3.00
N THR A 230 13.44 -0.06 2.26
CA THR A 230 13.61 1.29 2.77
C THR A 230 12.30 2.04 2.55
N PRO A 231 11.79 2.72 3.57
CA PRO A 231 10.54 3.47 3.43
C PRO A 231 10.78 4.75 2.63
N GLY A 232 11.22 4.62 1.37
CA GLY A 232 11.48 5.78 0.56
C GLY A 232 11.76 5.56 -0.92
N GLN A 233 11.46 6.55 -1.71
CA GLN A 233 11.86 6.69 -3.10
C GLN A 233 12.61 7.99 -3.32
N VAL A 234 13.55 7.98 -4.27
CA VAL A 234 14.33 9.15 -4.67
C VAL A 234 14.02 9.47 -6.13
N LEU A 235 13.70 10.72 -6.38
CA LEU A 235 13.57 11.26 -7.73
C LEU A 235 14.79 12.15 -8.00
N PRO A 236 15.78 11.67 -8.79
CA PRO A 236 16.98 12.44 -9.09
C PRO A 236 16.66 13.68 -9.94
N PRO A 237 17.54 14.68 -10.03
CA PRO A 237 17.32 15.93 -10.78
C PRO A 237 17.09 15.72 -12.28
N GLN A 238 17.62 14.65 -12.84
CA GLN A 238 17.46 14.29 -14.25
C GLN A 238 16.72 12.96 -14.36
N LYS A 239 15.72 12.90 -15.23
CA LYS A 239 15.15 11.61 -15.67
C LYS A 239 16.26 10.86 -16.41
N THR A 240 16.73 9.79 -15.82
CA THR A 240 17.43 8.76 -16.57
C THR A 240 16.36 7.86 -17.19
N ASP A 241 16.16 7.94 -18.49
CA ASP A 241 15.38 6.96 -19.26
C ASP A 241 16.13 5.62 -19.32
N THR A 242 16.51 5.10 -18.18
CA THR A 242 17.02 3.74 -18.09
C THR A 242 15.78 2.86 -18.00
N PRO A 243 15.51 2.01 -19.00
CA PRO A 243 14.41 1.07 -18.88
C PRO A 243 14.65 0.24 -17.62
N ALA A 244 13.64 0.18 -16.76
CA ALA A 244 13.68 -0.67 -15.59
C ALA A 244 13.89 -2.10 -16.07
N VAL A 245 15.11 -2.62 -15.88
CA VAL A 245 15.40 -4.02 -16.15
C VAL A 245 14.72 -4.80 -15.06
N ASP A 246 13.69 -5.55 -15.39
CA ASP A 246 13.00 -6.42 -14.46
C ASP A 246 13.99 -7.48 -13.93
N PRO A 247 14.44 -7.43 -12.67
CA PRO A 247 15.20 -8.51 -12.08
C PRO A 247 14.25 -9.67 -11.89
N GLY A 248 14.31 -10.61 -12.84
CA GLY A 248 13.34 -11.67 -12.92
C GLY A 248 13.38 -12.60 -11.72
N LEU A 249 12.22 -12.91 -11.19
CA LEU A 249 12.00 -14.17 -10.51
C LEU A 249 11.93 -15.26 -11.57
N VAL A 250 12.78 -16.28 -11.43
CA VAL A 250 12.73 -17.47 -12.27
C VAL A 250 11.88 -18.51 -11.55
N PHE A 251 10.87 -19.00 -12.26
CA PHE A 251 9.96 -20.03 -11.75
C PHE A 251 10.42 -21.38 -12.27
N GLU A 252 10.71 -22.29 -11.36
CA GLU A 252 11.29 -23.60 -11.69
C GLU A 252 10.50 -24.69 -10.92
N ILE A 253 10.38 -25.87 -11.52
CA ILE A 253 9.77 -27.04 -10.92
C ILE A 253 10.72 -28.22 -10.99
N ALA A 254 10.63 -29.15 -10.04
CA ALA A 254 11.43 -30.37 -10.06
C ALA A 254 11.26 -31.15 -11.37
N ALA A 255 12.36 -31.42 -12.04
CA ALA A 255 12.40 -32.21 -13.27
C ALA A 255 12.60 -33.70 -12.95
N PRO A 256 12.10 -34.62 -13.80
CA PRO A 256 12.50 -36.00 -13.72
C PRO A 256 14.02 -36.12 -13.91
N GLU A 257 14.67 -37.00 -13.16
CA GLU A 257 16.06 -37.33 -13.43
C GLU A 257 16.20 -37.73 -14.89
N PRO A 258 17.15 -37.15 -15.63
CA PRO A 258 17.43 -37.66 -16.98
C PRO A 258 17.90 -39.11 -16.84
N ASP A 259 17.41 -39.97 -17.74
CA ASP A 259 17.84 -41.34 -17.84
C ASP A 259 19.34 -41.39 -18.19
N THR A 260 20.17 -41.55 -17.17
CA THR A 260 21.63 -41.60 -17.30
C THR A 260 22.12 -43.00 -17.61
N SER A 261 21.26 -44.00 -17.81
CA SER A 261 21.63 -45.39 -18.05
C SER A 261 22.44 -45.64 -19.32
N GLY A 262 22.69 -44.59 -20.13
CA GLY A 262 23.51 -44.63 -21.36
C GLY A 262 24.80 -43.83 -21.34
N LEU A 263 25.11 -43.09 -20.28
CA LEU A 263 26.26 -42.16 -20.23
C LEU A 263 27.28 -42.56 -19.16
N SER A 264 28.06 -43.62 -19.47
CA SER A 264 29.26 -43.99 -18.72
C SER A 264 30.49 -43.45 -19.45
N GLY A 265 30.96 -42.26 -19.04
CA GLY A 265 32.23 -41.72 -19.55
C GLY A 265 32.94 -40.93 -18.44
N PRO A 266 34.25 -41.12 -18.19
CA PRO A 266 34.98 -40.35 -17.21
C PRO A 266 35.15 -38.91 -17.73
N GLY A 267 34.60 -37.92 -17.02
CA GLY A 267 34.86 -36.50 -17.26
C GLY A 267 33.68 -35.58 -17.50
N ILE A 268 32.45 -36.00 -17.21
CA ILE A 268 31.27 -35.10 -17.34
C ILE A 268 30.81 -34.74 -15.92
N GLY A 269 31.39 -33.65 -15.40
CA GLY A 269 31.03 -33.05 -14.10
C GLY A 269 29.88 -32.03 -14.22
N VAL A 270 28.82 -32.37 -14.92
CA VAL A 270 27.59 -31.56 -14.87
C VAL A 270 26.46 -32.55 -14.50
N GLY A 271 26.14 -32.60 -13.25
CA GLY A 271 24.94 -33.28 -12.77
C GLY A 271 23.71 -32.78 -13.54
N PRO A 272 22.71 -33.65 -13.76
CA PRO A 272 21.49 -33.24 -14.46
C PRO A 272 20.80 -32.08 -13.69
N ALA A 273 20.30 -31.10 -14.47
CA ALA A 273 19.53 -30.02 -13.90
C ALA A 273 18.29 -30.58 -13.15
N ARG A 274 18.26 -30.49 -11.84
CA ARG A 274 17.16 -30.97 -10.98
C ARG A 274 15.85 -30.20 -11.17
N TYR A 275 15.92 -29.06 -11.86
CA TYR A 275 14.78 -28.16 -12.04
C TYR A 275 14.65 -27.71 -13.49
N THR A 276 13.40 -27.67 -13.94
CA THR A 276 13.04 -27.13 -15.26
C THR A 276 12.33 -25.80 -15.10
N ARG A 277 12.70 -24.80 -15.91
CA ARG A 277 12.00 -23.51 -15.95
C ARG A 277 10.56 -23.69 -16.40
N LEU A 278 9.64 -23.07 -15.68
CA LEU A 278 8.24 -23.00 -16.07
C LEU A 278 8.01 -21.87 -17.08
N PRO A 279 7.27 -22.13 -18.16
CA PRO A 279 6.87 -21.08 -19.10
C PRO A 279 5.95 -20.08 -18.41
N VAL A 280 6.30 -18.80 -18.48
CA VAL A 280 5.49 -17.70 -17.96
C VAL A 280 4.55 -17.22 -19.07
N THR A 281 3.25 -17.25 -18.82
CA THR A 281 2.21 -16.81 -19.77
C THR A 281 1.69 -15.40 -19.47
N TYR A 282 1.78 -14.98 -18.22
CA TYR A 282 1.44 -13.62 -17.76
C TYR A 282 2.35 -13.24 -16.60
N ALA A 283 2.90 -12.04 -16.60
CA ALA A 283 3.74 -11.54 -15.52
C ALA A 283 3.53 -10.05 -15.31
N GLU A 284 3.49 -9.67 -14.03
CA GLU A 284 3.57 -8.29 -13.56
C GLU A 284 4.92 -8.07 -12.87
N ALA A 285 5.30 -6.82 -12.61
CA ALA A 285 6.53 -6.47 -11.89
C ALA A 285 6.39 -6.78 -10.39
N VAL A 286 6.36 -8.06 -10.03
CA VAL A 286 6.01 -8.57 -8.70
C VAL A 286 7.04 -8.30 -7.61
N LEU A 287 8.24 -7.89 -7.97
CA LEU A 287 9.25 -7.42 -7.02
C LEU A 287 9.13 -5.92 -6.72
N ASP A 288 8.42 -5.18 -7.56
CA ASP A 288 8.18 -3.76 -7.40
C ASP A 288 6.86 -3.46 -6.70
N ARG A 289 5.82 -4.20 -7.07
CA ARG A 289 4.45 -4.00 -6.57
C ARG A 289 3.75 -5.34 -6.41
N PRO A 290 2.73 -5.43 -5.55
CA PRO A 290 1.90 -6.63 -5.46
C PRO A 290 1.33 -7.00 -6.82
N GLY A 291 1.50 -8.24 -7.21
CA GLY A 291 1.14 -8.65 -8.56
C GLY A 291 1.03 -10.16 -8.71
N LEU A 292 0.82 -10.56 -9.95
CA LEU A 292 0.55 -11.93 -10.36
C LEU A 292 1.55 -12.39 -11.40
N VAL A 293 1.87 -13.67 -11.33
CA VAL A 293 2.57 -14.40 -12.39
C VAL A 293 1.78 -15.67 -12.69
N GLN A 294 1.50 -15.93 -13.97
CA GLN A 294 0.89 -17.18 -14.39
C GLN A 294 1.94 -18.01 -15.12
N VAL A 295 2.11 -19.25 -14.67
CA VAL A 295 3.05 -20.22 -15.22
C VAL A 295 2.31 -21.46 -15.71
N THR A 296 2.80 -22.07 -16.75
CA THR A 296 2.25 -23.34 -17.24
C THR A 296 3.00 -24.49 -16.60
N LEU A 297 2.25 -25.37 -15.91
CA LEU A 297 2.79 -26.58 -15.31
C LEU A 297 3.13 -27.61 -16.42
N PRO A 298 4.15 -28.47 -16.20
CA PRO A 298 4.51 -29.49 -17.18
C PRO A 298 3.41 -30.54 -17.35
N PRO A 299 3.45 -31.32 -18.46
CA PRO A 299 2.54 -32.44 -18.65
C PRO A 299 2.75 -33.50 -17.57
N TYR A 300 1.78 -34.39 -17.44
CA TYR A 300 1.72 -35.39 -16.35
C TYR A 300 3.00 -36.22 -16.25
N GLU A 301 3.59 -36.62 -17.36
CA GLU A 301 4.78 -37.46 -17.42
C GLU A 301 6.04 -36.75 -16.87
N GLN A 302 6.04 -35.42 -16.89
CA GLN A 302 7.14 -34.56 -16.42
C GLN A 302 6.89 -33.93 -15.09
N LEU A 303 5.67 -34.02 -14.55
CA LEU A 303 5.32 -33.51 -13.24
C LEU A 303 5.54 -34.60 -12.18
N LEU A 304 6.65 -34.50 -11.44
CA LEU A 304 6.99 -35.49 -10.42
C LEU A 304 6.17 -35.29 -9.14
N LEU A 305 5.74 -36.41 -8.54
CA LEU A 305 5.39 -36.41 -7.12
C LEU A 305 6.69 -36.37 -6.30
N TRP A 306 6.79 -35.36 -5.46
CA TRP A 306 7.98 -35.17 -4.63
C TRP A 306 8.01 -36.20 -3.48
N ALA A 307 9.07 -36.99 -3.40
CA ALA A 307 9.41 -37.84 -2.27
C ALA A 307 10.63 -37.25 -1.54
N PHE A 308 10.54 -37.09 -0.22
CA PHE A 308 11.68 -36.63 0.56
C PHE A 308 12.76 -37.73 0.62
N ASP A 309 13.99 -37.38 0.27
CA ASP A 309 15.15 -38.25 0.42
C ASP A 309 16.07 -37.70 1.52
N PRO A 310 16.25 -38.45 2.67
CA PRO A 310 17.12 -37.97 3.72
C PRO A 310 18.61 -37.92 3.35
N GLU A 311 19.04 -38.64 2.31
CA GLU A 311 20.44 -38.65 1.87
C GLU A 311 20.78 -37.40 1.06
N GLU A 312 19.78 -36.76 0.45
CA GLU A 312 19.93 -35.53 -0.31
C GLU A 312 19.65 -34.26 0.52
N GLU A 313 19.17 -34.41 1.76
CA GLU A 313 18.91 -33.28 2.65
C GLU A 313 20.20 -32.48 2.89
N GLY A 314 20.19 -31.20 2.62
CA GLY A 314 21.33 -30.31 2.81
C GLY A 314 22.11 -30.00 1.53
N THR A 315 21.92 -30.74 0.43
CA THR A 315 22.44 -30.31 -0.86
C THR A 315 21.83 -28.97 -1.28
N GLY A 316 22.62 -28.11 -1.94
CA GLY A 316 22.22 -26.73 -2.23
C GLY A 316 20.88 -26.59 -2.95
N ASP A 317 20.60 -27.52 -3.86
CA ASP A 317 19.38 -27.50 -4.69
C ASP A 317 18.22 -28.32 -4.15
N PHE A 318 18.37 -28.96 -2.97
CA PHE A 318 17.30 -29.75 -2.40
C PHE A 318 16.26 -28.85 -1.66
N PRO A 319 14.93 -29.09 -1.78
CA PRO A 319 13.93 -28.29 -1.08
C PRO A 319 14.06 -28.39 0.45
N PRO A 320 13.58 -27.37 1.19
CA PRO A 320 13.57 -27.45 2.64
C PRO A 320 12.62 -28.55 3.14
N ARG A 321 12.99 -29.20 4.23
CA ARG A 321 12.16 -30.21 4.90
C ARG A 321 10.89 -29.58 5.48
N ILE A 322 9.76 -30.27 5.35
CA ILE A 322 8.51 -29.94 6.03
C ILE A 322 8.42 -30.76 7.31
N ASP A 323 8.55 -30.12 8.46
CA ASP A 323 8.54 -30.81 9.76
C ASP A 323 7.17 -31.32 10.18
N ASP A 324 6.08 -30.64 9.75
CA ASP A 324 4.71 -31.09 9.98
C ASP A 324 4.37 -32.26 9.06
N ALA A 325 4.31 -33.45 9.63
CA ALA A 325 3.99 -34.70 8.90
C ALA A 325 2.60 -34.64 8.21
N ALA A 326 1.63 -33.90 8.75
CA ALA A 326 0.30 -33.77 8.14
C ALA A 326 0.33 -32.86 6.91
N VAL A 327 1.23 -31.87 6.88
CA VAL A 327 1.50 -31.03 5.71
C VAL A 327 2.33 -31.80 4.68
N ALA A 328 3.41 -32.47 5.13
CA ALA A 328 4.29 -33.25 4.25
C ALA A 328 3.54 -34.36 3.49
N ALA A 329 2.59 -35.02 4.14
CA ALA A 329 1.76 -36.05 3.51
C ALA A 329 0.85 -35.54 2.36
N ARG A 330 0.68 -34.22 2.24
CA ARG A 330 -0.13 -33.57 1.19
C ARG A 330 0.71 -33.01 0.06
N LEU A 331 2.01 -33.11 0.15
CA LEU A 331 2.93 -32.52 -0.83
C LEU A 331 2.85 -33.22 -2.18
N VAL A 332 2.52 -32.46 -3.21
CA VAL A 332 2.51 -32.93 -4.62
C VAL A 332 3.86 -32.67 -5.27
N SER A 333 4.32 -31.44 -5.23
CA SER A 333 5.60 -31.01 -5.81
C SER A 333 6.03 -29.67 -5.25
N TRP A 334 7.24 -29.24 -5.61
CA TRP A 334 7.82 -27.96 -5.24
C TRP A 334 7.95 -27.05 -6.44
N ILE A 335 7.63 -25.77 -6.27
CA ILE A 335 8.00 -24.70 -7.19
C ILE A 335 9.04 -23.83 -6.50
N ARG A 336 10.19 -23.62 -7.16
CA ARG A 336 11.25 -22.74 -6.70
C ARG A 336 11.11 -21.38 -7.40
N LEU A 337 11.00 -20.33 -6.62
CA LEU A 337 11.06 -18.94 -7.09
C LEU A 337 12.46 -18.42 -6.81
N ARG A 338 13.33 -18.42 -7.80
CA ARG A 338 14.73 -18.04 -7.65
C ARG A 338 14.94 -16.60 -8.10
N TYR A 339 15.53 -15.79 -7.21
CA TYR A 339 15.92 -14.43 -7.53
C TYR A 339 17.19 -14.38 -8.37
N GLN A 340 17.11 -13.75 -9.52
CA GLN A 340 18.26 -13.46 -10.37
C GLN A 340 18.54 -11.95 -10.33
N PRO A 341 19.65 -11.51 -9.65
CA PRO A 341 20.04 -10.13 -9.73
C PRO A 341 20.41 -9.84 -11.18
N THR A 342 19.87 -8.79 -11.76
CA THR A 342 20.34 -8.26 -13.03
C THR A 342 21.76 -7.72 -12.82
N THR A 343 22.74 -8.37 -13.42
CA THR A 343 24.01 -7.71 -13.66
C THR A 343 23.71 -6.51 -14.55
N ALA A 344 23.91 -5.31 -14.02
CA ALA A 344 23.89 -4.11 -14.85
C ALA A 344 24.85 -4.36 -16.00
N GLY A 345 24.29 -4.63 -17.17
CA GLY A 345 25.08 -4.85 -18.36
C GLY A 345 25.85 -3.58 -18.64
N THR A 346 27.17 -3.62 -18.42
CA THR A 346 28.06 -2.77 -19.18
C THR A 346 27.78 -3.10 -20.64
N GLY A 347 26.89 -2.28 -21.23
CA GLY A 347 26.66 -2.37 -22.67
C GLY A 347 27.98 -2.20 -23.41
N THR A 348 28.26 -3.12 -24.26
CA THR A 348 28.64 -2.77 -25.62
C THR A 348 29.00 -4.03 -26.41
N GLY A 349 28.52 -4.07 -27.59
CA GLY A 349 29.31 -4.56 -28.71
C GLY A 349 29.17 -6.03 -29.09
N THR A 350 28.27 -6.23 -29.98
CA THR A 350 28.44 -7.26 -31.04
C THR A 350 29.89 -7.33 -31.51
N GLY A 351 30.51 -8.49 -31.31
CA GLY A 351 31.82 -8.75 -31.81
C GLY A 351 32.19 -10.22 -31.59
N SER A 352 31.94 -11.07 -32.58
CA SER A 352 32.55 -12.38 -32.68
C SER A 352 34.06 -12.22 -32.71
N GLY A 353 34.81 -12.98 -31.91
CA GLY A 353 36.26 -13.02 -32.03
C GLY A 353 36.93 -13.84 -30.94
N THR A 354 37.25 -15.05 -31.27
CA THR A 354 38.22 -15.90 -30.57
C THR A 354 39.56 -15.17 -30.33
N GLY A 355 40.14 -15.31 -29.15
CA GLY A 355 41.54 -15.00 -28.93
C GLY A 355 41.89 -14.67 -27.48
N CYS A 356 42.49 -15.64 -26.79
CA CYS A 356 43.26 -15.39 -25.57
C CYS A 356 44.53 -14.61 -25.97
N ASP A 357 44.87 -13.54 -25.30
CA ASP A 357 46.26 -13.14 -25.20
C ASP A 357 46.56 -12.42 -23.89
N CYS A 358 47.54 -12.96 -23.17
CA CYS A 358 48.16 -12.38 -22.00
C CYS A 358 49.31 -11.51 -22.43
N GLY A 359 49.40 -10.27 -22.03
CA GLY A 359 50.56 -9.43 -22.31
C GLY A 359 50.67 -8.24 -21.35
N CYS A 360 51.48 -8.42 -20.33
CA CYS A 360 52.03 -7.33 -19.54
C CYS A 360 53.10 -6.60 -20.35
N THR A 361 53.09 -5.28 -20.42
CA THR A 361 54.34 -4.47 -20.39
C THR A 361 54.01 -3.02 -20.10
N GLY A 362 54.82 -2.46 -19.25
CA GLY A 362 54.78 -1.14 -18.65
C GLY A 362 55.34 -0.01 -19.56
N GLY A 363 55.28 1.17 -19.04
CA GLY A 363 55.93 2.36 -19.61
C GLY A 363 55.44 3.64 -18.97
N ASP A 364 56.35 4.24 -18.22
CA ASP A 364 56.26 5.56 -17.57
C ASP A 364 55.84 6.71 -18.50
N SER A 365 55.16 7.74 -18.03
CA SER A 365 55.76 8.99 -17.58
C SER A 365 54.78 10.17 -17.62
N ALA A 366 55.02 11.02 -16.65
CA ALA A 366 54.85 12.48 -16.61
C ALA A 366 53.52 13.11 -16.18
N ALA A 367 53.67 13.81 -15.12
CA ALA A 367 52.78 14.75 -14.42
C ALA A 367 52.11 15.77 -15.35
N ASP A 368 50.83 16.03 -15.09
CA ASP A 368 50.32 17.39 -15.15
C ASP A 368 49.29 17.62 -14.03
N ASN A 369 49.59 18.66 -13.24
CA ASN A 369 48.76 19.15 -12.17
C ASN A 369 47.57 19.95 -12.72
N GLY A 370 46.43 19.37 -12.72
CA GLY A 370 45.17 20.05 -12.94
C GLY A 370 44.11 19.49 -11.98
N SER A 371 43.86 20.21 -10.86
CA SER A 371 42.78 19.93 -9.94
C SER A 371 41.45 20.07 -10.65
N HIS A 372 41.04 19.01 -11.36
CA HIS A 372 39.62 18.77 -11.64
C HIS A 372 39.12 17.80 -10.57
N THR A 373 38.41 18.37 -9.62
CA THR A 373 37.52 17.61 -8.74
C THR A 373 36.59 16.82 -9.65
N THR A 374 36.95 15.57 -9.93
CA THR A 374 36.03 14.59 -10.46
C THR A 374 34.91 14.51 -9.45
N LEU A 375 33.75 15.04 -9.84
CA LEU A 375 32.49 14.70 -9.21
C LEU A 375 32.48 13.18 -9.14
N ALA A 376 32.72 12.67 -7.93
CA ALA A 376 32.52 11.28 -7.63
C ALA A 376 31.16 10.92 -8.20
N SER A 377 31.13 9.91 -9.05
CA SER A 377 29.91 9.30 -9.54
C SER A 377 29.02 9.10 -8.32
N LEU A 378 28.02 9.95 -8.17
CA LEU A 378 26.90 9.69 -7.31
C LEU A 378 26.38 8.33 -7.74
N SER A 379 26.70 7.31 -6.94
CA SER A 379 26.10 6.00 -7.08
C SER A 379 24.62 6.27 -6.99
N ALA A 380 23.95 6.29 -8.15
CA ALA A 380 22.51 6.25 -8.19
C ALA A 380 22.14 5.10 -7.26
N VAL A 381 21.49 5.41 -6.14
CA VAL A 381 20.90 4.39 -5.29
C VAL A 381 19.96 3.65 -6.22
N SER A 382 20.42 2.48 -6.64
CA SER A 382 19.76 1.69 -7.64
C SER A 382 18.33 1.47 -7.20
N ASP A 383 17.38 1.95 -7.97
CA ASP A 383 15.96 1.58 -7.90
C ASP A 383 15.76 0.09 -8.24
N ALA A 384 16.81 -0.71 -8.08
CA ALA A 384 16.77 -2.13 -8.30
C ALA A 384 15.72 -2.73 -7.39
N PRO A 385 14.78 -3.47 -7.93
CA PRO A 385 13.77 -4.17 -7.15
C PRO A 385 14.46 -4.97 -6.08
N THR A 386 14.02 -4.76 -4.85
CA THR A 386 14.57 -5.48 -3.71
C THR A 386 14.02 -6.90 -3.77
N GLY A 387 14.85 -7.92 -3.62
CA GLY A 387 14.42 -9.33 -3.55
C GLY A 387 13.61 -9.66 -2.30
N ARG A 388 12.96 -8.66 -1.68
CA ARG A 388 12.23 -8.79 -0.42
C ARG A 388 10.76 -9.11 -0.66
N ILE A 389 10.30 -10.23 -0.11
CA ILE A 389 8.94 -10.73 -0.26
C ILE A 389 8.31 -10.91 1.12
N THR A 390 7.08 -10.44 1.27
CA THR A 390 6.27 -10.60 2.49
C THR A 390 5.30 -11.76 2.36
N TRP A 391 4.80 -12.03 1.16
CA TRP A 391 3.87 -13.12 0.91
C TRP A 391 3.97 -13.62 -0.53
N ALA A 392 3.78 -14.92 -0.70
CA ALA A 392 3.54 -15.58 -1.98
C ALA A 392 2.49 -16.69 -1.81
N GLY A 393 1.70 -16.96 -2.84
CA GLY A 393 0.67 -18.00 -2.77
C GLY A 393 0.09 -18.34 -4.13
N VAL A 394 -0.52 -19.54 -4.23
CA VAL A 394 -1.11 -20.05 -5.49
C VAL A 394 -2.60 -19.78 -5.55
N ASN A 395 -3.21 -20.01 -6.75
CA ASN A 395 -4.61 -19.70 -7.01
C ASN A 395 -4.98 -18.25 -6.69
N ALA A 396 -4.07 -17.34 -6.99
CA ALA A 396 -4.22 -15.92 -6.70
C ALA A 396 -4.71 -15.14 -7.93
N THR A 397 -5.54 -14.12 -7.69
CA THR A 397 -5.90 -13.10 -8.69
C THR A 397 -6.02 -11.73 -8.04
N ARG A 398 -6.01 -10.68 -8.86
CA ARG A 398 -6.24 -9.31 -8.39
C ARG A 398 -7.73 -9.04 -8.33
N ALA A 399 -8.18 -8.37 -7.28
CA ALA A 399 -9.53 -7.86 -7.14
C ALA A 399 -9.51 -6.35 -6.93
N VAL A 400 -10.40 -5.62 -7.61
CA VAL A 400 -10.54 -4.17 -7.55
C VAL A 400 -11.93 -3.84 -7.02
N GLN A 401 -12.01 -2.90 -6.07
CA GLN A 401 -13.29 -2.42 -5.54
C GLN A 401 -14.10 -1.76 -6.64
N SER A 402 -14.96 -2.54 -7.26
CA SER A 402 -15.75 -2.06 -8.39
C SER A 402 -17.01 -2.90 -8.62
N VAL A 403 -17.96 -2.29 -9.28
CA VAL A 403 -19.11 -2.96 -9.90
C VAL A 403 -19.03 -2.68 -11.38
N THR A 404 -19.02 -3.74 -12.18
CA THR A 404 -19.05 -3.62 -13.63
C THR A 404 -20.48 -3.41 -14.13
N VAL A 405 -20.67 -2.40 -14.95
CA VAL A 405 -21.90 -2.13 -15.70
C VAL A 405 -21.62 -2.46 -17.17
N PRO A 406 -22.02 -3.65 -17.66
CA PRO A 406 -21.60 -4.12 -18.98
C PRO A 406 -22.30 -3.39 -20.14
N SER A 407 -23.49 -2.86 -19.90
CA SER A 407 -24.23 -2.05 -20.89
C SER A 407 -25.38 -1.34 -20.19
N GLU A 408 -25.30 -0.03 -20.10
CA GLU A 408 -26.34 0.84 -19.58
C GLU A 408 -26.96 1.63 -20.75
N SER A 409 -28.27 1.64 -20.88
CA SER A 409 -28.96 2.56 -21.77
C SER A 409 -29.00 3.95 -21.11
N VAL A 410 -28.12 4.81 -21.52
CA VAL A 410 -27.94 6.15 -20.91
C VAL A 410 -29.07 7.10 -21.33
N GLY A 411 -29.56 6.96 -22.55
CA GLY A 411 -30.65 7.80 -23.05
C GLY A 411 -30.76 7.87 -24.57
N ILE A 412 -31.58 8.81 -25.05
CA ILE A 412 -31.82 9.05 -26.46
C ILE A 412 -31.40 10.46 -26.81
N GLY A 413 -30.61 10.62 -27.88
CA GLY A 413 -30.16 11.90 -28.41
C GLY A 413 -31.32 12.79 -28.83
N LYS A 414 -31.24 14.08 -28.47
CA LYS A 414 -32.24 15.09 -28.81
C LYS A 414 -31.82 15.96 -30.01
N GLY A 415 -30.58 15.85 -30.47
CA GLY A 415 -29.99 16.69 -31.53
C GLY A 415 -29.72 18.13 -31.10
N THR A 416 -29.85 18.47 -29.80
CA THR A 416 -29.59 19.81 -29.27
C THR A 416 -28.09 19.99 -28.94
N PRO A 417 -27.57 21.21 -28.94
CA PRO A 417 -26.20 21.49 -28.49
C PRO A 417 -26.02 21.16 -27.00
N PHE A 418 -24.82 20.71 -26.61
CA PHE A 418 -24.43 20.45 -25.24
C PHE A 418 -25.42 19.54 -24.50
N GLN A 419 -25.81 18.42 -25.13
CA GLN A 419 -26.66 17.45 -24.48
C GLN A 419 -25.94 16.82 -23.31
N THR A 420 -26.63 16.67 -22.20
CA THR A 420 -26.09 16.01 -21.00
C THR A 420 -26.90 14.76 -20.67
N PHE A 421 -26.18 13.76 -20.17
CA PHE A 421 -26.75 12.52 -19.66
C PHE A 421 -26.00 12.11 -18.38
N THR A 422 -26.66 11.40 -17.50
CA THR A 422 -26.07 10.98 -16.23
C THR A 422 -26.06 9.45 -16.16
N LEU A 423 -24.91 8.87 -15.83
CA LEU A 423 -24.74 7.46 -15.60
C LEU A 423 -25.40 7.05 -14.26
N ALA A 424 -26.01 5.89 -14.22
CA ALA A 424 -26.79 5.44 -13.06
C ALA A 424 -25.94 5.06 -11.85
N ARG A 425 -24.69 4.65 -12.09
CA ARG A 425 -23.75 4.28 -11.01
C ARG A 425 -22.55 5.18 -11.00
N THR A 426 -22.30 5.79 -9.86
CA THR A 426 -21.20 6.72 -9.62
C THR A 426 -20.49 6.37 -8.31
N PRO A 427 -19.23 6.77 -8.14
CA PRO A 427 -18.35 7.42 -9.11
C PRO A 427 -17.88 6.48 -10.22
N VAL A 428 -17.55 7.02 -11.39
CA VAL A 428 -17.02 6.26 -12.52
C VAL A 428 -15.50 6.11 -12.37
N LEU A 429 -15.01 4.89 -12.44
CA LEU A 429 -13.59 4.61 -12.32
C LEU A 429 -12.82 5.01 -13.59
N GLY A 430 -11.56 5.44 -13.41
CA GLY A 430 -10.66 5.81 -14.48
C GLY A 430 -9.87 4.63 -15.06
N ASP A 431 -8.75 4.97 -15.70
CA ASP A 431 -7.80 4.00 -16.25
C ASP A 431 -7.29 3.05 -15.17
N GLY A 432 -7.19 1.76 -15.52
CA GLY A 432 -6.82 0.69 -14.58
C GLY A 432 -8.02 0.00 -13.90
N ALA A 433 -9.26 0.46 -14.13
CA ALA A 433 -10.47 -0.28 -13.77
C ALA A 433 -10.60 -1.56 -14.61
N PRO A 434 -11.30 -2.60 -14.09
CA PRO A 434 -11.56 -3.83 -14.87
C PRO A 434 -12.23 -3.60 -16.22
N HIS A 435 -13.07 -2.57 -16.31
CA HIS A 435 -13.65 -2.09 -17.55
C HIS A 435 -13.55 -0.57 -17.61
N ALA A 436 -12.75 -0.06 -18.56
CA ALA A 436 -12.69 1.35 -18.89
C ALA A 436 -14.05 1.84 -19.43
N LEU A 437 -14.36 3.12 -19.22
CA LEU A 437 -15.60 3.68 -19.76
C LEU A 437 -15.55 3.66 -21.29
N THR A 438 -16.59 3.05 -21.87
CA THR A 438 -16.86 3.07 -23.31
C THR A 438 -18.25 3.66 -23.52
N VAL A 439 -18.35 4.76 -24.22
CA VAL A 439 -19.62 5.38 -24.62
C VAL A 439 -19.83 5.15 -26.10
N GLU A 440 -20.98 4.60 -26.47
CA GLU A 440 -21.34 4.31 -27.84
C GLU A 440 -22.67 5.02 -28.19
N VAL A 441 -22.70 5.65 -29.32
CA VAL A 441 -23.88 6.34 -29.88
C VAL A 441 -24.28 5.65 -31.16
N GLN A 442 -25.56 5.34 -31.28
CA GLN A 442 -26.12 4.73 -32.48
C GLN A 442 -26.31 5.78 -33.56
N ASP A 443 -25.83 5.53 -34.77
CA ASP A 443 -26.07 6.41 -35.90
C ASP A 443 -27.46 6.17 -36.54
N ILE A 444 -27.81 6.97 -37.49
CA ILE A 444 -29.11 6.92 -38.20
C ILE A 444 -29.31 5.60 -38.94
N ASP A 445 -28.23 4.98 -39.40
CA ASP A 445 -28.23 3.68 -40.09
C ASP A 445 -28.33 2.47 -39.10
N GLY A 446 -28.33 2.73 -37.80
CA GLY A 446 -28.39 1.71 -36.75
C GLY A 446 -27.03 1.19 -36.31
N THR A 447 -25.91 1.66 -36.86
CA THR A 447 -24.55 1.29 -36.44
C THR A 447 -24.16 1.98 -35.13
N TRP A 448 -23.35 1.29 -34.33
CA TRP A 448 -22.83 1.84 -33.08
C TRP A 448 -21.43 2.38 -33.29
N HIS A 449 -21.21 3.63 -32.91
CA HIS A 449 -19.90 4.29 -32.96
C HIS A 449 -19.42 4.63 -31.55
N THR A 450 -18.18 4.23 -31.23
CA THR A 450 -17.55 4.58 -29.98
C THR A 450 -17.10 6.05 -30.01
N TRP A 451 -17.42 6.78 -28.95
CA TRP A 451 -17.02 8.17 -28.75
C TRP A 451 -15.87 8.23 -27.73
N SER A 452 -15.00 9.23 -27.87
CA SER A 452 -13.80 9.38 -27.06
C SER A 452 -13.99 10.41 -25.94
N GLU A 453 -13.45 10.12 -24.77
CA GLU A 453 -13.40 11.06 -23.64
C GLU A 453 -12.32 12.12 -23.89
N ILE A 454 -12.62 13.39 -23.62
CA ILE A 454 -11.67 14.51 -23.65
C ILE A 454 -11.90 15.41 -22.43
N ASP A 455 -10.88 16.15 -22.03
CA ASP A 455 -10.96 17.05 -20.88
C ASP A 455 -11.68 18.38 -21.23
N ASP A 456 -11.46 18.89 -22.42
CA ASP A 456 -12.05 20.16 -22.88
C ASP A 456 -12.77 19.98 -24.22
N ILE A 457 -14.10 20.10 -24.20
CA ILE A 457 -14.93 19.96 -25.38
C ILE A 457 -14.63 21.04 -26.46
N TYR A 458 -14.15 22.22 -26.04
CA TYR A 458 -13.83 23.32 -26.96
C TYR A 458 -12.53 23.12 -27.74
N ALA A 459 -11.69 22.15 -27.32
CA ALA A 459 -10.52 21.73 -28.07
C ALA A 459 -10.84 20.85 -29.28
N ALA A 460 -12.08 20.33 -29.37
CA ALA A 460 -12.52 19.42 -30.42
C ALA A 460 -13.04 20.15 -31.67
N GLY A 461 -12.81 19.54 -32.81
CA GLY A 461 -13.39 19.95 -34.09
C GLY A 461 -14.86 19.59 -34.24
N PRO A 462 -15.57 20.16 -35.24
CA PRO A 462 -17.01 19.92 -35.42
C PRO A 462 -17.39 18.49 -35.82
N ALA A 463 -16.43 17.70 -36.31
CA ALA A 463 -16.63 16.31 -36.74
C ALA A 463 -16.16 15.28 -35.70
N ASP A 464 -15.59 15.72 -34.59
CA ASP A 464 -15.03 14.82 -33.60
C ASP A 464 -16.12 14.22 -32.73
N ALA A 465 -16.17 12.90 -32.66
CA ALA A 465 -17.08 12.13 -31.82
C ALA A 465 -16.53 12.04 -30.38
N VAL A 466 -16.79 13.09 -29.60
CA VAL A 466 -16.19 13.25 -28.27
C VAL A 466 -17.21 13.70 -27.21
N TYR A 467 -16.88 13.39 -25.95
CA TYR A 467 -17.64 13.82 -24.77
C TYR A 467 -16.70 14.20 -23.64
N THR A 468 -17.19 14.97 -22.68
CA THR A 468 -16.54 15.17 -21.38
C THR A 468 -17.30 14.41 -20.30
N LEU A 469 -16.58 13.89 -19.29
CA LEU A 469 -17.14 13.17 -18.16
C LEU A 469 -16.75 13.83 -16.83
N GLU A 470 -17.74 14.10 -16.00
CA GLU A 470 -17.52 14.38 -14.59
C GLU A 470 -17.64 13.06 -13.80
N ARG A 471 -16.50 12.45 -13.44
CA ARG A 471 -16.44 11.09 -12.89
C ARG A 471 -17.18 10.93 -11.56
N ALA A 472 -17.21 11.99 -10.73
CA ALA A 472 -17.87 11.94 -9.44
C ALA A 472 -19.40 11.84 -9.55
N THR A 473 -19.98 12.57 -10.50
CA THR A 473 -21.45 12.66 -10.71
C THR A 473 -21.94 11.76 -11.83
N GLY A 474 -21.03 11.25 -12.69
CA GLY A 474 -21.37 10.46 -13.88
C GLY A 474 -21.97 11.31 -15.01
N LEU A 475 -21.79 12.64 -14.96
CA LEU A 475 -22.36 13.55 -15.96
C LEU A 475 -21.55 13.52 -17.25
N LEU A 476 -22.15 13.02 -18.32
CA LEU A 476 -21.64 13.06 -19.69
C LEU A 476 -22.13 14.34 -20.36
N THR A 477 -21.24 15.10 -20.99
CA THR A 477 -21.58 16.28 -21.80
C THR A 477 -21.04 16.12 -23.22
N PHE A 478 -21.92 16.22 -24.23
CA PHE A 478 -21.59 16.08 -25.63
C PHE A 478 -21.38 17.45 -26.30
N GLY A 479 -20.78 17.46 -27.50
CA GLY A 479 -20.48 18.66 -28.25
C GLY A 479 -21.71 19.44 -28.71
N ASN A 480 -21.46 20.64 -29.28
CA ASN A 480 -22.50 21.54 -29.77
C ASN A 480 -22.62 21.52 -31.28
N GLY A 481 -21.81 20.73 -32.01
CA GLY A 481 -21.74 20.67 -33.46
C GLY A 481 -20.77 21.68 -34.11
N LEU A 482 -20.14 22.55 -33.29
CA LEU A 482 -18.99 23.39 -33.68
C LEU A 482 -17.74 22.93 -32.93
N ALA A 483 -17.89 22.55 -31.65
CA ALA A 483 -16.91 21.95 -30.80
C ALA A 483 -17.46 20.57 -30.39
N GLY A 484 -16.99 19.52 -31.05
CA GLY A 484 -17.49 18.15 -30.93
C GLY A 484 -18.85 17.91 -31.59
N LEU A 485 -19.07 16.69 -32.06
CA LEU A 485 -20.33 16.22 -32.60
C LEU A 485 -21.47 16.28 -31.58
N ARG A 486 -22.69 16.43 -32.09
CA ARG A 486 -23.93 16.28 -31.30
C ARG A 486 -24.50 14.88 -31.52
N PRO A 487 -24.92 14.14 -30.51
CA PRO A 487 -25.70 12.92 -30.70
C PRO A 487 -26.95 13.24 -31.54
N PRO A 488 -27.19 12.52 -32.65
CA PRO A 488 -28.33 12.75 -33.52
C PRO A 488 -29.68 12.63 -32.79
N ARG A 489 -30.71 13.28 -33.32
CA ARG A 489 -32.04 13.11 -32.75
C ARG A 489 -32.53 11.67 -32.95
N GLY A 490 -32.91 11.01 -31.87
CA GLY A 490 -33.37 9.62 -31.89
C GLY A 490 -32.24 8.57 -31.73
N ALA A 491 -30.98 9.00 -31.76
CA ALA A 491 -29.85 8.10 -31.54
C ALA A 491 -29.87 7.51 -30.12
N ALA A 492 -29.79 6.19 -29.99
CA ALA A 492 -29.62 5.55 -28.69
C ALA A 492 -28.17 5.71 -28.20
N ILE A 493 -28.02 5.96 -26.91
CA ILE A 493 -26.71 6.10 -26.25
C ILE A 493 -26.58 5.00 -25.19
N ARG A 494 -25.49 4.25 -25.23
CA ARG A 494 -25.17 3.24 -24.24
C ARG A 494 -23.75 3.43 -23.69
N ALA A 495 -23.55 2.99 -22.44
CA ALA A 495 -22.25 3.04 -21.79
C ALA A 495 -21.94 1.73 -21.10
N SER A 496 -20.68 1.30 -21.18
CA SER A 496 -20.11 0.19 -20.42
C SER A 496 -18.98 0.74 -19.55
N TYR A 497 -18.99 0.48 -18.25
CA TYR A 497 -18.02 1.08 -17.33
C TYR A 497 -17.93 0.33 -16.02
N SER A 498 -16.92 0.68 -15.20
CA SER A 498 -16.81 0.27 -13.80
C SER A 498 -17.07 1.45 -12.88
N SER A 499 -17.82 1.20 -11.82
CA SER A 499 -18.13 2.18 -10.77
C SER A 499 -17.66 1.64 -9.42
N GLY A 500 -17.08 2.48 -8.57
CA GLY A 500 -16.60 2.09 -7.24
C GLY A 500 -15.67 3.12 -6.63
N GLY A 501 -14.97 2.75 -5.58
CA GLY A 501 -14.03 3.61 -4.87
C GLY A 501 -14.50 4.02 -3.50
N GLY A 502 -13.63 4.70 -2.77
CA GLY A 502 -13.82 5.16 -1.41
C GLY A 502 -13.12 4.28 -0.37
N LEU A 503 -12.91 4.83 0.82
CA LEU A 503 -12.20 4.19 1.94
C LEU A 503 -12.76 2.83 2.36
N GLN A 504 -14.01 2.52 2.04
CA GLN A 504 -14.62 1.21 2.27
C GLN A 504 -13.88 0.07 1.55
N GLY A 505 -13.09 0.40 0.51
CA GLY A 505 -12.22 -0.54 -0.18
C GLY A 505 -10.95 -0.90 0.58
N GLN A 506 -10.66 -0.26 1.71
CA GLN A 506 -9.55 -0.60 2.58
C GLN A 506 -9.96 -1.75 3.52
N VAL A 507 -9.62 -2.97 3.10
CA VAL A 507 -10.05 -4.20 3.74
C VAL A 507 -8.88 -4.90 4.40
N ALA A 508 -9.03 -5.27 5.67
CA ALA A 508 -8.04 -6.04 6.41
C ALA A 508 -7.90 -7.48 5.85
N ILE A 509 -6.85 -8.18 6.26
CA ILE A 509 -6.59 -9.58 5.92
C ILE A 509 -7.84 -10.43 6.23
N GLY A 510 -8.23 -11.31 5.27
CA GLY A 510 -9.38 -12.20 5.41
C GLY A 510 -10.75 -11.51 5.29
N GLY A 511 -10.81 -10.19 5.06
CA GLY A 511 -12.06 -9.46 4.98
C GLY A 511 -12.84 -9.72 3.69
N ILE A 512 -12.17 -10.03 2.57
CA ILE A 512 -12.82 -10.48 1.34
C ILE A 512 -13.07 -11.99 1.48
N SER A 513 -14.27 -12.38 1.85
CA SER A 513 -14.58 -13.76 2.25
C SER A 513 -15.83 -14.35 1.60
N ARG A 514 -16.49 -13.62 0.70
CA ARG A 514 -17.75 -14.07 0.07
C ARG A 514 -17.68 -13.94 -1.45
N SER A 515 -18.31 -14.88 -2.13
CA SER A 515 -18.66 -14.76 -3.55
C SER A 515 -20.03 -15.34 -3.79
N VAL A 516 -20.81 -14.68 -4.63
CA VAL A 516 -22.14 -15.15 -5.05
C VAL A 516 -22.04 -16.12 -6.22
N VAL A 517 -20.92 -16.07 -6.94
CA VAL A 517 -20.72 -16.80 -8.21
C VAL A 517 -19.99 -18.12 -8.00
N LEU A 518 -19.10 -18.20 -6.99
CA LEU A 518 -18.32 -19.41 -6.74
C LEU A 518 -19.19 -20.55 -6.20
N PRO A 519 -19.07 -21.76 -6.74
CA PRO A 519 -19.80 -22.92 -6.25
C PRO A 519 -19.40 -23.28 -4.80
N GLY A 520 -20.28 -23.95 -4.05
CA GLY A 520 -19.95 -24.46 -2.72
C GLY A 520 -18.71 -25.36 -2.75
N GLY A 521 -17.81 -25.21 -1.75
CA GLY A 521 -16.54 -25.91 -1.68
C GLY A 521 -15.37 -25.14 -2.31
N PHE A 522 -15.61 -23.91 -2.75
CA PHE A 522 -14.59 -22.92 -3.08
C PHE A 522 -14.71 -21.75 -2.10
N ALA A 523 -13.62 -21.33 -1.51
CA ALA A 523 -13.57 -20.20 -0.58
C ALA A 523 -12.60 -19.14 -1.09
N VAL A 524 -13.00 -17.86 -0.95
CA VAL A 524 -12.16 -16.73 -1.31
C VAL A 524 -11.62 -16.06 -0.04
N THR A 525 -10.37 -15.61 -0.09
CA THR A 525 -9.76 -14.79 0.97
C THR A 525 -8.73 -13.83 0.40
N ASN A 526 -8.49 -12.71 1.07
CA ASN A 526 -7.34 -11.86 0.81
C ASN A 526 -6.26 -12.12 1.88
N PRO A 527 -5.11 -12.69 1.49
CA PRO A 527 -4.02 -13.02 2.42
C PRO A 527 -3.23 -11.79 2.88
N VAL A 528 -3.37 -10.68 2.18
CA VAL A 528 -2.75 -9.39 2.48
C VAL A 528 -3.83 -8.29 2.48
N PRO A 529 -3.61 -7.15 3.16
CA PRO A 529 -4.57 -6.04 3.11
C PRO A 529 -4.77 -5.52 1.70
N THR A 530 -5.92 -4.93 1.42
CA THR A 530 -6.12 -4.15 0.20
C THR A 530 -5.42 -2.79 0.30
N TRP A 531 -5.12 -2.18 -0.83
CA TRP A 531 -4.40 -0.89 -0.93
C TRP A 531 -5.07 0.04 -1.94
N GLY A 532 -4.70 1.33 -1.93
CA GLY A 532 -5.11 2.32 -2.92
C GLY A 532 -6.53 2.86 -2.77
N ALA A 533 -7.28 2.44 -1.75
CA ALA A 533 -8.61 2.97 -1.48
C ALA A 533 -8.52 4.39 -0.90
N GLY A 534 -9.34 5.30 -1.40
CA GLY A 534 -9.42 6.66 -0.90
C GLY A 534 -10.76 7.33 -1.24
N ASP A 535 -11.25 8.17 -0.35
CA ASP A 535 -12.42 8.97 -0.62
C ASP A 535 -12.10 10.10 -1.59
N GLY A 536 -13.09 10.53 -2.36
CA GLY A 536 -12.96 11.69 -3.21
C GLY A 536 -12.95 13.01 -2.43
N GLU A 537 -12.40 14.06 -3.03
CA GLU A 537 -12.44 15.40 -2.45
C GLU A 537 -13.87 15.94 -2.42
N SER A 538 -14.28 16.49 -1.28
CA SER A 538 -15.54 17.21 -1.17
C SER A 538 -15.44 18.63 -1.79
N THR A 539 -16.57 19.23 -2.09
CA THR A 539 -16.63 20.64 -2.55
C THR A 539 -15.99 21.60 -1.54
N ALA A 540 -16.13 21.30 -0.22
CA ALA A 540 -15.52 22.07 0.85
C ALA A 540 -13.98 21.95 0.83
N ASP A 541 -13.45 20.78 0.53
CA ASP A 541 -12.00 20.56 0.38
C ASP A 541 -11.47 21.37 -0.83
N GLY A 542 -12.18 21.29 -1.95
CA GLY A 542 -11.86 22.09 -3.15
C GLY A 542 -11.86 23.59 -2.87
N GLU A 543 -12.88 24.11 -2.18
CA GLU A 543 -12.94 25.53 -1.79
C GLU A 543 -11.79 25.93 -0.86
N SER A 544 -11.49 25.08 0.13
CA SER A 544 -10.36 25.32 1.04
C SER A 544 -9.03 25.33 0.29
N ALA A 545 -8.94 24.62 -0.83
CA ALA A 545 -7.76 24.53 -1.68
C ALA A 545 -7.59 25.72 -2.62
N VAL A 546 -8.61 26.54 -2.89
CA VAL A 546 -8.57 27.65 -3.87
C VAL A 546 -7.39 28.58 -3.62
N THR A 547 -7.22 29.07 -2.39
CA THR A 547 -6.14 30.01 -2.06
C THR A 547 -4.77 29.39 -2.27
N ARG A 548 -4.61 28.12 -1.93
CA ARG A 548 -3.37 27.35 -2.10
C ARG A 548 -3.10 27.11 -3.57
N TRP A 549 -4.11 26.68 -4.33
CA TRP A 549 -4.03 26.46 -5.77
C TRP A 549 -3.58 27.71 -6.52
N LEU A 550 -4.16 28.86 -6.23
CA LEU A 550 -3.79 30.15 -6.85
C LEU A 550 -2.33 30.53 -6.54
N ARG A 551 -1.80 30.11 -5.36
CA ARG A 551 -0.41 30.36 -4.97
C ARG A 551 0.56 29.47 -5.73
N HIS A 552 0.40 28.15 -5.69
CA HIS A 552 1.36 27.22 -6.29
C HIS A 552 1.10 26.91 -7.76
N ARG A 553 -0.13 27.08 -8.27
CA ARG A 553 -0.51 26.78 -9.66
C ARG A 553 0.03 25.46 -10.17
N ASP A 554 -0.19 24.41 -9.39
CA ASP A 554 0.24 23.03 -9.66
C ASP A 554 1.77 22.84 -9.81
N ARG A 555 2.58 23.65 -9.10
CA ARG A 555 4.04 23.58 -9.11
C ARG A 555 4.60 23.49 -7.69
N LEU A 556 5.71 22.74 -7.53
CA LEU A 556 6.41 22.52 -6.27
C LEU A 556 7.58 23.51 -6.17
N VAL A 557 7.41 24.59 -5.41
CA VAL A 557 8.42 25.62 -5.19
C VAL A 557 8.74 25.78 -3.71
N THR A 558 7.72 25.93 -2.86
CA THR A 558 7.88 26.13 -1.42
C THR A 558 7.53 24.86 -0.64
N ALA A 559 8.00 24.75 0.61
CA ALA A 559 7.64 23.63 1.49
C ALA A 559 6.13 23.46 1.66
N ASP A 560 5.38 24.56 1.65
CA ASP A 560 3.92 24.51 1.71
C ASP A 560 3.30 23.92 0.44
N ASP A 561 3.89 24.21 -0.74
CA ASP A 561 3.41 23.64 -2.01
C ASP A 561 3.62 22.13 -2.03
N PHE A 562 4.79 21.65 -1.58
CA PHE A 562 5.05 20.23 -1.41
C PHE A 562 4.04 19.59 -0.46
N ARG A 563 3.76 20.21 0.69
CA ARG A 563 2.77 19.70 1.66
C ARG A 563 1.36 19.65 1.07
N ASP A 564 0.93 20.72 0.42
CA ASP A 564 -0.42 20.85 -0.11
C ASP A 564 -0.67 19.89 -1.28
N LEU A 565 0.29 19.78 -2.21
CA LEU A 565 0.18 18.87 -3.36
C LEU A 565 0.31 17.40 -2.95
N THR A 566 1.19 17.09 -1.98
CA THR A 566 1.29 15.71 -1.46
C THR A 566 -0.04 15.25 -0.85
N ARG A 567 -0.75 16.12 -0.11
CA ARG A 567 -2.06 15.79 0.47
C ARG A 567 -3.14 15.49 -0.56
N ARG A 568 -2.96 15.96 -1.78
CA ARG A 568 -3.89 15.74 -2.90
C ARG A 568 -3.49 14.56 -3.78
N THR A 569 -2.54 13.74 -3.39
CA THR A 569 -2.15 12.55 -4.16
C THR A 569 -3.34 11.60 -4.29
N PRO A 570 -3.79 11.26 -5.49
CA PRO A 570 -4.88 10.31 -5.69
C PRO A 570 -4.50 8.90 -5.21
N GLY A 571 -5.47 8.17 -4.66
CA GLY A 571 -5.30 6.76 -4.31
C GLY A 571 -4.48 6.48 -3.06
N VAL A 572 -4.17 7.50 -2.25
CA VAL A 572 -3.48 7.34 -0.97
C VAL A 572 -4.24 8.04 0.16
N ASP A 573 -4.42 7.33 1.28
CA ASP A 573 -5.01 7.90 2.49
C ASP A 573 -3.92 8.44 3.40
N LEU A 574 -3.56 9.72 3.17
CA LEU A 574 -2.52 10.42 3.91
C LEU A 574 -3.02 10.90 5.27
N GLY A 575 -2.32 10.47 6.33
CA GLY A 575 -2.52 10.96 7.70
C GLY A 575 -1.69 12.20 8.02
N ARG A 576 -0.38 12.16 7.67
CA ARG A 576 0.55 13.25 7.97
C ARG A 576 1.56 13.44 6.85
N VAL A 577 1.92 14.69 6.60
CA VAL A 577 2.96 15.10 5.65
C VAL A 577 3.85 16.14 6.31
N GLU A 578 5.15 15.88 6.34
CA GLU A 578 6.17 16.85 6.74
C GLU A 578 7.15 17.08 5.59
N VAL A 579 7.57 18.31 5.43
CA VAL A 579 8.52 18.70 4.37
C VAL A 579 9.77 19.26 5.01
N LEU A 580 10.91 18.65 4.68
CA LEU A 580 12.22 19.01 5.18
C LEU A 580 13.09 19.48 4.01
N PRO A 581 13.12 20.79 3.74
CA PRO A 581 14.04 21.36 2.76
C PRO A 581 15.48 21.16 3.19
N LEU A 582 16.37 20.98 2.22
CA LEU A 582 17.82 20.84 2.42
C LEU A 582 18.24 19.62 3.25
N PHE A 583 17.32 18.69 3.51
CA PHE A 583 17.58 17.48 4.27
C PHE A 583 17.75 16.28 3.33
N ASN A 584 18.93 15.62 3.43
CA ASN A 584 19.21 14.38 2.69
C ASN A 584 19.20 13.18 3.66
N PRO A 585 18.20 12.30 3.59
CA PRO A 585 18.08 11.16 4.49
C PRO A 585 19.14 10.07 4.25
N ASP A 586 19.79 10.06 3.10
CA ASP A 586 20.81 9.06 2.74
C ASP A 586 22.18 9.41 3.32
N HIS A 587 22.34 10.63 3.89
CA HIS A 587 23.53 11.12 4.57
C HIS A 587 23.24 11.56 6.03
N PRO A 588 22.75 10.65 6.90
CA PRO A 588 22.26 11.04 8.23
C PRO A 588 23.35 11.54 9.19
N GLY A 589 24.61 11.27 8.91
CA GLY A 589 25.77 11.71 9.73
C GLY A 589 26.38 13.05 9.31
N GLU A 590 25.91 13.64 8.23
CA GLU A 590 26.46 14.87 7.68
C GLU A 590 25.60 16.10 8.05
N PRO A 591 26.16 17.33 8.02
CA PRO A 591 25.39 18.54 8.23
C PRO A 591 24.26 18.66 7.17
N GLN A 592 23.02 18.79 7.61
CA GLN A 592 21.86 18.86 6.74
C GLN A 592 21.72 20.26 6.13
N ASN A 593 22.36 20.50 4.98
CA ASN A 593 22.25 21.72 4.17
C ASN A 593 22.50 21.44 2.68
N TRP A 594 21.79 20.45 2.15
CA TRP A 594 21.96 19.97 0.78
C TRP A 594 21.12 20.81 -0.19
N ALA A 595 21.78 21.73 -0.91
CA ALA A 595 21.08 22.60 -1.86
C ALA A 595 20.40 21.79 -2.98
N GLY A 596 19.12 22.10 -3.24
CA GLY A 596 18.32 21.40 -4.25
C GLY A 596 17.67 20.12 -3.77
N VAL A 597 17.96 19.66 -2.54
CA VAL A 597 17.35 18.46 -1.96
C VAL A 597 16.11 18.83 -1.13
N VAL A 598 15.03 18.11 -1.33
CA VAL A 598 13.81 18.20 -0.53
C VAL A 598 13.38 16.81 -0.10
N THR A 599 13.19 16.61 1.19
CA THR A 599 12.62 15.36 1.72
C THR A 599 11.17 15.58 2.16
N VAL A 600 10.28 14.73 1.65
CA VAL A 600 8.88 14.68 2.04
C VAL A 600 8.65 13.41 2.85
N LEU A 601 8.36 13.57 4.14
CA LEU A 601 7.97 12.49 5.03
C LEU A 601 6.45 12.30 4.91
N VAL A 602 6.02 11.09 4.62
CA VAL A 602 4.61 10.72 4.49
C VAL A 602 4.25 9.58 5.44
N ILE A 603 3.13 9.74 6.13
CA ILE A 603 2.60 8.71 7.04
C ILE A 603 1.15 8.42 6.62
N PRO A 604 0.79 7.18 6.32
CA PRO A 604 -0.59 6.82 6.03
C PRO A 604 -1.49 7.04 7.25
N ARG A 605 -2.75 7.36 7.04
CA ARG A 605 -3.73 7.56 8.11
C ARG A 605 -4.02 6.27 8.86
N SER A 606 -3.99 5.14 8.17
CA SER A 606 -4.20 3.82 8.75
C SER A 606 -3.24 2.81 8.12
N ASP A 607 -2.77 1.89 8.95
CA ASP A 607 -2.02 0.71 8.54
C ASP A 607 -2.64 -0.50 9.27
N PRO A 608 -3.35 -1.37 8.55
CA PRO A 608 -4.01 -2.52 9.17
C PRO A 608 -3.04 -3.50 9.83
N LEU A 609 -1.78 -3.55 9.39
CA LEU A 609 -0.75 -4.41 9.96
C LEU A 609 -0.10 -3.77 11.19
N ARG A 610 0.10 -2.44 11.17
CA ARG A 610 0.82 -1.67 12.19
C ARG A 610 0.01 -0.45 12.63
N PRO A 611 -1.11 -0.61 13.32
CA PRO A 611 -1.99 0.52 13.65
C PRO A 611 -1.33 1.61 14.50
N GLN A 612 -0.33 1.26 15.34
CA GLN A 612 0.37 2.19 16.22
C GLN A 612 1.56 2.89 15.54
N THR A 613 2.13 2.23 14.53
CA THR A 613 3.32 2.68 13.80
C THR A 613 3.09 2.57 12.29
N PRO A 614 2.12 3.37 11.75
CA PRO A 614 1.76 3.24 10.34
C PRO A 614 2.93 3.59 9.43
N GLN A 615 3.20 2.71 8.46
CA GLN A 615 4.25 2.91 7.47
C GLN A 615 3.68 2.87 6.06
N PRO A 616 4.14 3.76 5.18
CA PRO A 616 3.76 3.70 3.77
C PRO A 616 4.39 2.45 3.13
N ASP A 617 3.63 1.76 2.33
CA ASP A 617 4.14 0.72 1.46
C ASP A 617 4.74 1.31 0.18
N ARG A 618 5.38 0.45 -0.62
CA ARG A 618 6.04 0.88 -1.86
C ARG A 618 5.06 1.50 -2.85
N GLN A 619 3.83 1.02 -2.91
CA GLN A 619 2.81 1.56 -3.81
C GLN A 619 2.34 2.95 -3.38
N PHE A 620 2.14 3.14 -2.08
CA PHE A 620 1.83 4.44 -1.52
C PHE A 620 2.92 5.46 -1.86
N LEU A 621 4.19 5.10 -1.64
CA LEU A 621 5.33 5.95 -2.00
C LEU A 621 5.41 6.19 -3.50
N GLY A 622 5.19 5.15 -4.31
CA GLY A 622 5.16 5.24 -5.77
C GLY A 622 4.06 6.16 -6.29
N ALA A 623 2.86 6.10 -5.70
CA ALA A 623 1.77 7.00 -6.05
C ALA A 623 2.10 8.47 -5.71
N VAL A 624 2.69 8.72 -4.54
CA VAL A 624 3.13 10.07 -4.14
C VAL A 624 4.22 10.58 -5.07
N CYS A 625 5.24 9.77 -5.36
CA CYS A 625 6.32 10.14 -6.29
C CYS A 625 5.80 10.43 -7.69
N GLY A 626 4.96 9.55 -8.25
CA GLY A 626 4.38 9.73 -9.58
C GLY A 626 3.49 10.98 -9.69
N TRP A 627 2.84 11.38 -8.58
CA TRP A 627 2.06 12.60 -8.51
C TRP A 627 2.93 13.86 -8.42
N LEU A 628 4.03 13.83 -7.65
CA LEU A 628 4.90 14.99 -7.42
C LEU A 628 5.92 15.22 -8.56
N ASP A 629 6.40 14.15 -9.22
CA ASP A 629 7.46 14.23 -10.22
C ASP A 629 7.21 15.23 -11.36
N PRO A 630 6.03 15.25 -12.04
CA PRO A 630 5.78 16.21 -13.10
C PRO A 630 5.65 17.65 -12.63
N ARG A 631 5.53 17.90 -11.32
CA ARG A 631 5.27 19.19 -10.69
C ARG A 631 6.51 19.82 -10.06
N ARG A 632 7.59 19.05 -9.87
CA ARG A 632 8.83 19.55 -9.26
C ARG A 632 9.66 20.37 -10.25
N LEU A 633 10.53 21.24 -9.72
CA LEU A 633 11.52 21.94 -10.53
C LEU A 633 12.58 20.95 -11.02
N VAL A 634 13.12 21.18 -12.20
CA VAL A 634 14.11 20.29 -12.87
C VAL A 634 15.35 20.03 -12.02
N THR A 635 15.75 21.01 -11.21
CA THR A 635 16.96 20.96 -10.35
C THR A 635 16.68 20.39 -8.98
N THR A 636 15.45 20.02 -8.65
CA THR A 636 15.08 19.51 -7.34
C THR A 636 15.25 17.99 -7.28
N GLU A 637 16.08 17.53 -6.36
CA GLU A 637 16.13 16.14 -5.93
C GLU A 637 15.08 15.92 -4.85
N LEU A 638 14.16 14.98 -5.07
CA LEU A 638 13.05 14.73 -4.18
C LEU A 638 13.16 13.35 -3.53
N HIS A 639 13.25 13.31 -2.22
CA HIS A 639 13.17 12.13 -1.41
C HIS A 639 11.78 12.00 -0.79
N VAL A 640 11.06 10.92 -1.08
CA VAL A 640 9.79 10.59 -0.43
C VAL A 640 10.04 9.44 0.52
N ARG A 641 9.84 9.66 1.82
CA ARG A 641 10.20 8.73 2.89
C ARG A 641 9.01 8.45 3.81
N GLY A 642 8.96 7.24 4.36
CA GLY A 642 8.20 6.95 5.56
C GLY A 642 8.97 7.31 6.83
N PRO A 643 8.32 7.26 8.00
CA PRO A 643 9.00 7.46 9.28
C PRO A 643 9.86 6.24 9.65
N GLU A 644 10.93 6.52 10.35
CA GLU A 644 11.64 5.50 11.12
C GLU A 644 11.07 5.46 12.53
N TYR A 645 10.85 4.28 13.09
CA TYR A 645 10.31 4.16 14.43
C TYR A 645 11.39 3.74 15.42
N GLN A 646 11.56 4.58 16.46
CA GLN A 646 12.43 4.28 17.59
C GLN A 646 11.60 3.53 18.66
N PRO A 647 11.87 2.24 18.92
CA PRO A 647 11.21 1.52 20.00
C PRO A 647 11.52 2.15 21.35
N ILE A 648 10.47 2.38 22.13
CA ILE A 648 10.57 2.88 23.50
C ILE A 648 9.61 2.11 24.41
N TRP A 649 10.03 1.83 25.62
CA TRP A 649 9.19 1.24 26.65
C TRP A 649 8.94 2.28 27.73
N VAL A 650 7.70 2.49 28.05
CA VAL A 650 7.25 3.48 29.03
C VAL A 650 6.53 2.76 30.14
N SER A 651 7.02 2.92 31.35
CA SER A 651 6.38 2.44 32.58
C SER A 651 5.91 3.61 33.42
N VAL A 652 4.65 3.61 33.82
CA VAL A 652 4.05 4.66 34.62
C VAL A 652 3.49 4.06 35.89
N GLY A 653 3.96 4.54 37.02
CA GLY A 653 3.40 4.23 38.35
C GLY A 653 2.38 5.28 38.75
N ILE A 654 1.17 4.87 39.13
CA ILE A 654 0.11 5.80 39.52
C ILE A 654 -0.52 5.42 40.86
N ALA A 655 -1.01 6.44 41.56
CA ALA A 655 -1.98 6.26 42.64
C ALA A 655 -3.35 6.73 42.17
N THR A 656 -4.39 5.92 42.40
CA THR A 656 -5.75 6.24 41.99
C THR A 656 -6.50 6.96 43.11
N LEU A 657 -7.52 7.74 42.74
CA LEU A 657 -8.43 8.38 43.71
C LEU A 657 -9.28 7.31 44.44
N PRO A 658 -9.61 7.53 45.72
CA PRO A 658 -10.50 6.64 46.46
C PRO A 658 -11.82 6.40 45.73
N GLY A 659 -12.24 5.14 45.64
CA GLY A 659 -13.50 4.76 44.99
C GLY A 659 -13.39 4.51 43.48
N GLN A 660 -12.25 4.74 42.86
CA GLN A 660 -11.98 4.38 41.45
C GLN A 660 -11.49 2.94 41.36
N VAL A 661 -11.77 2.28 40.23
CA VAL A 661 -11.25 0.93 39.91
C VAL A 661 -9.87 1.10 39.29
N PRO A 662 -8.79 0.62 39.94
CA PRO A 662 -7.43 0.88 39.47
C PRO A 662 -7.18 0.46 38.00
N SER A 663 -7.65 -0.71 37.60
CA SER A 663 -7.42 -1.23 36.23
C SER A 663 -8.08 -0.37 35.13
N ILE A 664 -9.19 0.31 35.41
CA ILE A 664 -9.84 1.24 34.47
C ILE A 664 -8.99 2.51 34.31
N VAL A 665 -8.47 3.02 35.45
CA VAL A 665 -7.61 4.22 35.43
C VAL A 665 -6.27 3.92 34.74
N GLU A 666 -5.67 2.76 35.04
CA GLU A 666 -4.45 2.28 34.39
C GLU A 666 -4.59 2.20 32.86
N GLN A 667 -5.70 1.61 32.38
CA GLN A 667 -5.99 1.56 30.95
C GLN A 667 -6.21 2.95 30.34
N ALA A 668 -6.89 3.86 31.06
CA ALA A 668 -7.10 5.24 30.61
C ALA A 668 -5.77 6.00 30.50
N VAL A 669 -4.86 5.83 31.47
CA VAL A 669 -3.52 6.42 31.45
C VAL A 669 -2.70 5.82 30.30
N ALA A 670 -2.71 4.50 30.12
CA ALA A 670 -1.99 3.85 29.01
C ALA A 670 -2.46 4.40 27.67
N LYS A 671 -3.78 4.50 27.48
CA LYS A 671 -4.37 5.06 26.25
C LYS A 671 -4.00 6.54 26.04
N ALA A 672 -3.99 7.34 27.09
CA ALA A 672 -3.63 8.77 27.00
C ALA A 672 -2.15 8.96 26.63
N VAL A 673 -1.24 8.17 27.24
CA VAL A 673 0.18 8.21 26.93
C VAL A 673 0.45 7.69 25.51
N GLN A 674 -0.20 6.61 25.09
CA GLN A 674 -0.10 6.12 23.70
C GLN A 674 -0.60 7.16 22.68
N ALA A 675 -1.71 7.80 22.96
CA ALA A 675 -2.25 8.88 22.12
C ALA A 675 -1.29 10.08 22.05
N PHE A 676 -0.67 10.45 23.16
CA PHE A 676 0.31 11.52 23.24
C PHE A 676 1.58 11.24 22.42
N LEU A 677 2.06 10.00 22.43
CA LEU A 677 3.24 9.57 21.66
C LEU A 677 2.91 9.14 20.23
N SER A 678 1.65 9.22 19.82
CA SER A 678 1.21 8.80 18.50
C SER A 678 1.86 9.63 17.38
N PRO A 679 2.30 9.00 16.28
CA PRO A 679 2.87 9.71 15.13
C PRO A 679 1.86 10.56 14.36
N LEU A 680 0.55 10.28 14.50
CA LEU A 680 -0.52 10.97 13.78
C LEU A 680 -1.31 11.97 14.63
N THR A 681 -1.56 11.64 15.90
CA THR A 681 -2.45 12.39 16.79
C THR A 681 -1.76 12.88 18.06
N GLY A 682 -0.50 12.53 18.26
CA GLY A 682 0.30 12.95 19.40
C GLY A 682 0.86 14.36 19.26
N GLY A 683 1.69 14.74 20.19
CA GLY A 683 2.38 16.01 20.20
C GLY A 683 2.62 16.56 21.60
N LEU A 684 3.41 17.61 21.70
CA LEU A 684 3.65 18.31 22.96
C LEU A 684 2.31 18.79 23.56
N PRO A 685 2.16 18.70 24.87
CA PRO A 685 1.01 19.34 25.52
C PRO A 685 1.05 20.83 25.15
N PRO A 686 -0.08 21.46 24.86
CA PRO A 686 -0.11 22.86 24.50
C PRO A 686 0.52 23.65 25.65
N THR A 687 1.47 24.53 25.30
CA THR A 687 1.93 25.56 26.21
C THR A 687 0.72 26.33 26.70
N ALA A 688 0.70 26.71 27.99
CA ALA A 688 -0.38 27.52 28.54
C ALA A 688 -0.66 28.69 27.59
N ALA A 689 -1.91 28.83 27.17
CA ALA A 689 -2.32 30.02 26.45
C ALA A 689 -2.00 31.26 27.31
N ASP A 690 -1.72 32.39 26.70
CA ASP A 690 -1.40 33.66 27.39
C ASP A 690 -2.51 34.11 28.37
N ASP A 691 -3.69 33.53 28.28
CA ASP A 691 -4.84 33.74 29.19
C ASP A 691 -4.82 32.85 30.44
N GLY A 692 -3.80 32.04 30.65
CA GLY A 692 -3.66 31.14 31.79
C GLY A 692 -4.58 29.92 31.79
N LEU A 693 -5.40 29.74 30.76
CA LEU A 693 -6.20 28.53 30.55
C LEU A 693 -5.37 27.47 29.83
N ILE A 694 -5.31 26.28 30.43
CA ILE A 694 -4.69 25.12 29.75
C ILE A 694 -5.66 24.74 28.62
N ALA A 695 -5.31 25.09 27.39
CA ALA A 695 -6.07 24.64 26.24
C ALA A 695 -6.10 23.09 26.22
N PRO A 696 -7.23 22.47 25.88
CA PRO A 696 -7.26 21.03 25.66
C PRO A 696 -6.20 20.71 24.62
N ALA A 697 -5.47 19.59 24.83
CA ALA A 697 -4.38 19.17 23.94
C ALA A 697 -4.78 19.39 22.49
N ALA A 698 -3.99 20.15 21.75
CA ALA A 698 -4.24 20.37 20.33
C ALA A 698 -4.25 18.98 19.67
N VAL A 699 -5.44 18.53 19.33
CA VAL A 699 -5.63 17.23 18.70
C VAL A 699 -4.95 17.30 17.35
N GLY A 700 -3.84 16.50 17.17
CA GLY A 700 -3.75 15.99 15.87
C GLY A 700 -2.71 16.49 14.91
N THR A 701 -1.50 16.89 15.33
CA THR A 701 -0.39 17.02 14.34
C THR A 701 0.61 15.87 14.39
N GLY A 702 0.52 14.97 15.38
CA GLY A 702 1.47 13.90 15.63
C GLY A 702 2.70 14.36 16.42
N TRP A 703 3.47 13.42 16.97
CA TRP A 703 4.70 13.72 17.68
C TRP A 703 5.67 14.54 16.79
N PRO A 704 6.20 15.68 17.25
CA PRO A 704 7.06 16.51 16.41
C PRO A 704 8.37 15.82 16.05
N LEU A 705 8.89 16.06 14.84
CA LEU A 705 10.22 15.60 14.46
C LEU A 705 11.30 16.35 15.24
N GLY A 706 12.36 15.64 15.62
CA GLY A 706 13.50 16.23 16.33
C GLY A 706 13.23 16.61 17.78
N VAL A 707 12.15 16.15 18.39
CA VAL A 707 11.82 16.39 19.79
C VAL A 707 12.00 15.10 20.60
N ASP A 708 12.88 15.17 21.61
CA ASP A 708 13.16 14.05 22.50
C ASP A 708 11.96 13.68 23.37
N VAL A 709 11.80 12.39 23.65
CA VAL A 709 10.81 11.92 24.60
C VAL A 709 11.38 11.94 26.00
N ARG A 710 10.68 12.61 26.94
CA ARG A 710 11.12 12.79 28.32
C ARG A 710 10.10 12.25 29.32
N PRO A 711 10.52 11.69 30.47
CA PRO A 711 9.62 11.22 31.51
C PRO A 711 8.65 12.30 31.99
N GLN A 712 9.11 13.55 32.13
CA GLN A 712 8.32 14.68 32.62
C GLN A 712 7.12 15.02 31.72
N ASP A 713 7.26 14.88 30.39
CA ASP A 713 6.19 15.11 29.44
C ASP A 713 5.09 14.04 29.59
N ILE A 714 5.50 12.79 29.84
CA ILE A 714 4.60 11.66 30.08
C ILE A 714 3.88 11.81 31.42
N GLU A 715 4.60 12.22 32.47
CA GLU A 715 4.05 12.50 33.79
C GLU A 715 2.96 13.59 33.71
N ALA A 716 3.24 14.66 32.96
CA ALA A 716 2.28 15.74 32.73
C ALA A 716 0.99 15.26 32.07
N VAL A 717 1.08 14.30 31.17
CA VAL A 717 -0.11 13.70 30.52
C VAL A 717 -0.85 12.77 31.46
N ALA A 718 -0.14 11.89 32.16
CA ALA A 718 -0.71 10.89 33.07
C ALA A 718 -1.47 11.57 34.24
N THR A 719 -0.90 12.65 34.78
CA THR A 719 -1.52 13.42 35.89
C THR A 719 -2.89 14.02 35.52
N ARG A 720 -3.12 14.31 34.24
CA ARG A 720 -4.38 14.91 33.74
C ARG A 720 -5.50 13.89 33.51
N VAL A 721 -5.21 12.62 33.62
CA VAL A 721 -6.22 11.56 33.40
C VAL A 721 -7.17 11.50 34.61
N ALA A 722 -8.46 11.52 34.33
CA ALA A 722 -9.47 11.43 35.37
C ALA A 722 -9.34 10.15 36.19
N GLY A 723 -9.34 10.26 37.52
CA GLY A 723 -9.14 9.12 38.43
C GLY A 723 -7.71 8.96 38.95
N VAL A 724 -6.73 9.63 38.37
CA VAL A 724 -5.35 9.68 38.89
C VAL A 724 -5.29 10.67 40.04
N ARG A 725 -4.74 10.24 41.18
CA ARG A 725 -4.48 11.09 42.37
C ARG A 725 -3.13 11.80 42.22
N TYR A 726 -2.07 11.03 41.88
CA TYR A 726 -0.75 11.51 41.55
C TYR A 726 -0.01 10.41 40.76
N VAL A 727 1.03 10.80 40.06
CA VAL A 727 1.97 9.90 39.41
C VAL A 727 3.12 9.64 40.38
N ASP A 728 3.43 8.40 40.68
CA ASP A 728 4.47 7.98 41.60
C ASP A 728 5.86 8.05 40.94
N SER A 729 5.94 7.48 39.73
CA SER A 729 7.18 7.47 38.94
C SER A 729 6.89 7.22 37.45
N VAL A 730 7.76 7.71 36.60
CA VAL A 730 7.78 7.39 35.17
C VAL A 730 9.19 6.93 34.79
N LEU A 731 9.28 5.74 34.22
CA LEU A 731 10.54 5.17 33.73
C LEU A 731 10.43 4.94 32.22
N ILE A 732 11.51 5.28 31.52
CA ILE A 732 11.62 5.07 30.07
C ILE A 732 12.84 4.18 29.80
N ALA A 733 12.69 3.27 28.84
CA ALA A 733 13.79 2.49 28.28
C ALA A 733 13.80 2.61 26.76
N MET A 734 14.95 2.49 26.16
CA MET A 734 15.14 2.49 24.71
C MET A 734 16.14 1.41 24.29
N THR A 735 16.16 1.10 22.99
CA THR A 735 17.20 0.26 22.38
C THR A 735 18.38 1.13 21.98
N ASP A 736 19.59 0.77 22.36
CA ASP A 736 20.82 1.42 21.90
C ASP A 736 21.17 1.01 20.45
N ALA A 737 22.24 1.57 19.91
CA ALA A 737 22.73 1.26 18.56
C ALA A 737 23.14 -0.22 18.37
N ASN A 738 23.39 -0.96 19.46
CA ASN A 738 23.77 -2.38 19.46
C ASN A 738 22.55 -3.32 19.62
N GLY A 739 21.34 -2.75 19.71
CA GLY A 739 20.12 -3.52 19.97
C GLY A 739 19.91 -3.91 21.44
N SER A 740 20.73 -3.41 22.37
CA SER A 740 20.59 -3.65 23.80
C SER A 740 19.62 -2.65 24.43
N VAL A 741 18.79 -3.14 25.36
CA VAL A 741 17.86 -2.27 26.10
C VAL A 741 18.58 -1.53 27.21
N VAL A 742 18.49 -0.20 27.19
CA VAL A 742 19.01 0.69 28.22
C VAL A 742 17.83 1.21 29.06
N SER A 743 17.88 0.97 30.36
CA SER A 743 16.83 1.39 31.32
C SER A 743 17.44 1.71 32.69
N PRO A 744 16.94 2.74 33.41
CA PRO A 744 16.16 3.86 32.88
C PRO A 744 17.00 4.87 32.10
N VAL A 745 16.37 5.67 31.27
CA VAL A 745 17.00 6.79 30.56
C VAL A 745 16.30 8.12 30.89
N ASP A 746 17.07 9.21 30.97
CA ASP A 746 16.55 10.55 31.28
C ASP A 746 15.80 11.17 30.07
N SER A 747 16.17 10.78 28.87
CA SER A 747 15.47 11.15 27.62
C SER A 747 15.79 10.15 26.51
N VAL A 748 14.87 10.00 25.56
CA VAL A 748 15.10 9.26 24.31
C VAL A 748 15.30 10.26 23.18
N PRO A 749 16.50 10.32 22.57
CA PRO A 749 16.78 11.26 21.49
C PRO A 749 16.04 10.85 20.22
N ILE A 750 15.28 11.77 19.66
CA ILE A 750 14.57 11.61 18.39
C ILE A 750 15.22 12.56 17.37
N SER A 751 15.80 12.03 16.31
CA SER A 751 16.49 12.81 15.29
C SER A 751 16.14 12.34 13.88
N GLY A 752 16.32 13.21 12.89
CA GLY A 752 16.03 12.90 11.48
C GLY A 752 14.56 12.61 11.24
N LEU A 753 14.27 11.49 10.60
CA LEU A 753 12.91 11.03 10.29
C LEU A 753 12.34 10.09 11.36
N ARG A 754 12.96 10.01 12.53
CA ARG A 754 12.54 9.11 13.61
C ARG A 754 11.32 9.65 14.34
N LEU A 755 10.46 8.72 14.76
CA LEU A 755 9.29 8.95 15.61
C LEU A 755 9.24 7.87 16.71
N PRO A 756 8.65 8.15 17.88
CA PRO A 756 8.57 7.16 18.95
C PRO A 756 7.57 6.03 18.59
N ALA A 757 7.95 4.79 18.90
CA ALA A 757 7.09 3.61 18.91
C ALA A 757 6.96 3.12 20.35
N ALA A 758 5.93 3.59 21.06
CA ALA A 758 5.82 3.38 22.48
C ALA A 758 5.06 2.12 22.84
N THR A 759 5.67 1.28 23.69
CA THR A 759 4.98 0.24 24.46
C THR A 759 4.78 0.77 25.88
N VAL A 760 3.50 0.97 26.27
CA VAL A 760 3.15 1.61 27.55
C VAL A 760 2.61 0.59 28.53
N THR A 761 3.18 0.56 29.72
CA THR A 761 2.72 -0.24 30.88
C THR A 761 2.41 0.69 32.03
N VAL A 762 1.25 0.52 32.64
CA VAL A 762 0.82 1.32 33.79
C VAL A 762 0.51 0.39 34.95
N ALA A 763 0.96 0.74 36.16
CA ALA A 763 0.72 -0.03 37.36
C ALA A 763 0.31 0.88 38.53
N SER A 764 -0.48 0.32 39.44
CA SER A 764 -0.79 0.95 40.72
C SER A 764 0.40 0.83 41.67
N GLY A 765 0.96 1.94 42.09
CA GLY A 765 2.20 2.03 42.87
C GLY A 765 3.40 2.47 42.03
N PRO A 766 4.63 2.12 42.43
CA PRO A 766 5.83 2.49 41.65
C PRO A 766 5.85 1.86 40.26
N ALA A 767 6.41 2.58 39.28
CA ALA A 767 6.55 2.06 37.92
C ALA A 767 7.39 0.79 37.89
N PRO A 768 6.94 -0.28 37.21
CA PRO A 768 7.75 -1.47 37.01
C PRO A 768 8.98 -1.15 36.13
N ASP A 769 10.09 -1.86 36.33
CA ASP A 769 11.27 -1.66 35.49
C ASP A 769 10.97 -2.06 34.03
N PRO A 770 11.08 -1.14 33.07
CA PRO A 770 10.82 -1.45 31.67
C PRO A 770 11.78 -2.49 31.07
N ALA A 771 13.00 -2.64 31.58
CA ALA A 771 13.92 -3.68 31.13
C ALA A 771 13.40 -5.10 31.42
N GLY A 772 12.65 -5.27 32.50
CA GLY A 772 11.98 -6.55 32.81
C GLY A 772 10.79 -6.86 31.90
N LEU A 773 10.22 -5.84 31.24
CA LEU A 773 9.06 -5.98 30.36
C LEU A 773 9.45 -6.32 28.91
N THR A 774 10.71 -6.09 28.53
CA THR A 774 11.24 -6.43 27.20
C THR A 774 11.48 -7.93 27.02
N GLY A 775 11.52 -8.67 28.12
CA GLY A 775 11.81 -10.10 28.20
C GLY A 775 10.57 -10.98 28.34
N GLY A 776 9.47 -10.69 27.65
CA GLY A 776 8.42 -11.69 27.46
C GLY A 776 9.03 -12.87 26.70
N SER A 777 9.45 -13.93 27.44
CA SER A 777 9.90 -15.18 26.84
C SER A 777 8.79 -15.72 25.96
N GLN A 778 8.91 -15.50 24.63
CA GLN A 778 8.28 -16.41 23.69
C GLN A 778 8.72 -17.82 24.10
N PRO A 779 7.80 -18.79 24.21
CA PRO A 779 8.21 -20.17 24.34
C PRO A 779 9.20 -20.43 23.21
N ALA A 780 10.38 -20.93 23.57
CA ALA A 780 11.42 -21.27 22.61
C ALA A 780 10.75 -22.13 21.51
N PRO A 781 10.86 -21.77 20.23
CA PRO A 781 10.36 -22.62 19.17
C PRO A 781 11.01 -24.00 19.36
N PRO A 782 10.30 -25.08 19.02
CA PRO A 782 10.88 -26.41 19.14
C PRO A 782 12.25 -26.40 18.47
N THR A 783 13.25 -26.93 19.16
CA THR A 783 14.65 -26.87 18.73
C THR A 783 14.77 -27.58 17.38
N GLN A 784 14.67 -26.84 16.29
CA GLN A 784 14.94 -27.38 14.96
C GLN A 784 16.44 -27.66 14.88
N VAL A 785 16.79 -28.86 14.49
CA VAL A 785 18.19 -29.23 14.26
C VAL A 785 18.66 -28.51 13.01
N PRO A 786 19.73 -27.70 13.10
CA PRO A 786 20.24 -27.02 11.90
C PRO A 786 20.75 -28.01 10.88
N VAL A 787 20.41 -27.81 9.61
CA VAL A 787 20.82 -28.66 8.51
C VAL A 787 22.11 -28.07 7.88
N PRO A 788 23.21 -28.85 7.78
CA PRO A 788 24.39 -28.35 7.09
C PRO A 788 24.17 -28.30 5.58
N VAL A 789 24.74 -27.28 4.92
CA VAL A 789 24.80 -27.21 3.47
C VAL A 789 25.95 -28.06 3.00
N VAL A 790 25.66 -29.09 2.25
CA VAL A 790 26.66 -29.95 1.63
C VAL A 790 27.14 -29.29 0.33
N PRO A 791 28.45 -29.07 0.12
CA PRO A 791 28.96 -28.56 -1.15
C PRO A 791 28.65 -29.51 -2.31
N ASP A 792 28.26 -28.94 -3.46
CA ASP A 792 27.95 -29.69 -4.68
C ASP A 792 29.22 -30.21 -5.41
N THR A 793 30.37 -30.33 -4.76
CA THR A 793 31.62 -30.79 -5.34
C THR A 793 31.74 -32.30 -5.25
N CYS A 794 31.51 -32.96 -6.34
CA CYS A 794 32.07 -34.28 -6.62
C CYS A 794 33.25 -34.13 -7.56
#